data_9365442a6b031d3f832f1576c2ad02a0
#
_entry.id   9365442a6b031d3f832f1576c2ad02a0
#
_cell.length_a   1.000
_cell.length_b   1.000
_cell.length_c   1.000
_cell.angle_alpha   90.00
_cell.angle_beta   90.00
_cell.angle_gamma   90.00
#
_symmetry.space_group_name_H-M   'P 1'
#
loop_
_entity.id
_entity.type
_entity.pdbx_description
1 polymer ?
#
loop_
_entity_poly.entity_id
_entity_poly.type
_entity_poly.pdbx_seq_one_letter_code
_entity_poly.pdbx_strand_id
1 'polypeptide(L)'
;MIVLKDNVVEIIKTVTDAIINHDNVSSILNKTVNMICQRLKVDCCSIYTYDRQDDKLILVATEGLERAIGYTMKTNSGITGHVFTNRRQVNIANPEKHPDFLYFKDSGEEKFHSYMGIPMMAGNSCVGVVVIQSCKARKFHEDIVDMSVNLASQLAIVVANADIDKIFEDHSEQQEQKEAIEPGLGDIVIDGVAISTGTVYSPIFMLQSDDYWNDIEIRYVENRQKEQKRLKTAIKKAIAETIEIQDRAAKVFIEADASIFFAQLLFLEDPNFVSDINHGIDFHGMDAPSSVKVTVEKYIEKFKASKDTQLMERCMDLMDIGLRIIQYLLDSKEYPRPNDDQRMIFVGDDIMPSDLMRVSTENILGIACALGGSTSHTAILARSLGIPAVMGLTDLKELCHTGDKMLIDAEEGRVIINPSAATLKAYNDKLNHCPIEIFDENLGKPSYTLDKKRIEVMGNICMVSDMNSLKRYHNDGVGLYRTEFMYMIHETFPSENEQYRIFRSIAKMANPKMVTIRALDIGGDKPLKYFDCSEESDPMLGFRSLRILLQHDEIFEPHMRAMLRAGQRGNIKILFPMVAHYEDIIAVKKRLKVIMEDLNNWYGKKFKMPPIGAMVEMPSTVWQIDEILKEVDFVSIGTNDLVQYIFAVDRGNARVSGYFKPMHPVVLKTLKHIIDRARKHKKDVSLCGEIAGNALFAPLLLGLGLDEFSMPPMMLPKIKPIISKLDVSKCQDLIKKVLKLKTEEEVHNKVLDFLAKQNIKYP
;
A
#
# COMPACT_ATOMS: atom_id res chain seq x y z
N MET A 1 -40.14 0.11 -15.57
CA MET A 1 -39.39 1.12 -16.30
C MET A 1 -38.40 1.89 -15.42
N ILE A 2 -38.77 2.42 -14.27
CA ILE A 2 -37.90 3.12 -13.33
C ILE A 2 -36.86 2.16 -12.72
N VAL A 3 -37.28 1.01 -12.23
CA VAL A 3 -36.36 -0.02 -11.59
C VAL A 3 -35.32 -0.59 -12.56
N LEU A 4 -35.60 -0.66 -13.87
CA LEU A 4 -34.60 -1.12 -14.85
C LEU A 4 -33.51 -0.06 -15.13
N LYS A 5 -33.86 1.24 -15.11
CA LYS A 5 -32.85 2.32 -15.28
C LYS A 5 -31.92 2.42 -14.11
N ASP A 6 -32.39 2.24 -12.89
CA ASP A 6 -31.56 2.30 -11.68
C ASP A 6 -30.52 1.15 -11.64
N ASN A 7 -30.94 -0.07 -12.04
CA ASN A 7 -30.04 -1.22 -12.15
C ASN A 7 -28.89 -1.02 -13.15
N VAL A 8 -29.13 -0.28 -14.22
CA VAL A 8 -28.13 0.02 -15.27
C VAL A 8 -27.07 0.99 -14.80
N VAL A 9 -27.53 2.08 -14.17
CA VAL A 9 -26.62 3.11 -13.63
C VAL A 9 -25.69 2.48 -12.61
N GLU A 10 -26.17 1.53 -11.83
CA GLU A 10 -25.40 0.81 -10.84
C GLU A 10 -24.35 -0.12 -11.48
N ILE A 11 -24.70 -0.87 -12.55
CA ILE A 11 -23.74 -1.69 -13.29
C ILE A 11 -22.64 -0.82 -13.92
N ILE A 12 -23.04 0.26 -14.62
CA ILE A 12 -22.07 1.18 -15.23
C ILE A 12 -21.18 1.81 -14.16
N LYS A 13 -21.72 2.23 -13.03
CA LYS A 13 -20.96 2.78 -11.92
C LYS A 13 -19.94 1.76 -11.39
N THR A 14 -20.34 0.53 -11.14
CA THR A 14 -19.47 -0.51 -10.61
C THR A 14 -18.35 -0.86 -11.60
N VAL A 15 -18.65 -0.94 -12.90
CA VAL A 15 -17.61 -1.15 -13.94
C VAL A 15 -16.66 0.04 -14.01
N THR A 16 -17.19 1.25 -13.93
CA THR A 16 -16.38 2.48 -13.93
C THR A 16 -15.50 2.56 -12.67
N ASP A 17 -16.05 2.26 -11.51
CA ASP A 17 -15.33 2.24 -10.24
C ASP A 17 -14.23 1.16 -10.25
N ALA A 18 -14.50 -0.02 -10.81
CA ALA A 18 -13.50 -1.09 -10.97
C ALA A 18 -12.36 -0.70 -11.95
N ILE A 19 -12.68 0.05 -13.01
CA ILE A 19 -11.68 0.60 -13.94
C ILE A 19 -10.80 1.65 -13.23
N ILE A 20 -11.43 2.53 -12.44
CA ILE A 20 -10.72 3.59 -11.70
C ILE A 20 -9.83 3.00 -10.61
N ASN A 21 -10.27 1.92 -9.97
CA ASN A 21 -9.53 1.26 -8.89
C ASN A 21 -8.41 0.33 -9.39
N HIS A 22 -8.17 0.25 -10.70
CA HIS A 22 -7.17 -0.63 -11.31
C HIS A 22 -7.36 -2.13 -10.98
N ASP A 23 -8.61 -2.57 -10.85
CA ASP A 23 -8.91 -4.00 -10.71
C ASP A 23 -8.34 -4.78 -11.91
N ASN A 24 -7.90 -6.00 -11.67
CA ASN A 24 -7.46 -6.90 -12.75
C ASN A 24 -8.59 -7.09 -13.79
N VAL A 25 -8.24 -7.02 -15.07
CA VAL A 25 -9.20 -7.10 -16.20
C VAL A 25 -10.06 -8.36 -16.10
N SER A 26 -9.49 -9.51 -15.77
CA SER A 26 -10.23 -10.77 -15.57
C SER A 26 -11.28 -10.64 -14.46
N SER A 27 -10.94 -10.00 -13.33
CA SER A 27 -11.87 -9.74 -12.23
C SER A 27 -13.00 -8.81 -12.64
N ILE A 28 -12.71 -7.74 -13.41
CA ILE A 28 -13.72 -6.80 -13.93
C ILE A 28 -14.71 -7.54 -14.83
N LEU A 29 -14.20 -8.36 -15.76
CA LEU A 29 -15.03 -9.10 -16.70
C LEU A 29 -15.91 -10.13 -15.99
N ASN A 30 -15.39 -10.89 -15.03
CA ASN A 30 -16.14 -11.88 -14.26
C ASN A 30 -17.21 -11.23 -13.36
N LYS A 31 -16.88 -10.15 -12.64
CA LYS A 31 -17.86 -9.38 -11.88
C LYS A 31 -18.99 -8.85 -12.77
N THR A 32 -18.64 -8.39 -13.97
CA THR A 32 -19.61 -7.83 -14.92
C THR A 32 -20.59 -8.88 -15.44
N VAL A 33 -20.14 -10.09 -15.85
CA VAL A 33 -21.05 -11.15 -16.32
C VAL A 33 -22.01 -11.60 -15.23
N ASN A 34 -21.53 -11.71 -13.99
CA ASN A 34 -22.33 -12.08 -12.84
C ASN A 34 -23.43 -11.01 -12.57
N MET A 35 -23.04 -9.72 -12.51
CA MET A 35 -23.99 -8.62 -12.32
C MET A 35 -25.04 -8.54 -13.43
N ILE A 36 -24.66 -8.76 -14.70
CA ILE A 36 -25.61 -8.80 -15.82
C ILE A 36 -26.64 -9.90 -15.59
N CYS A 37 -26.22 -11.12 -15.25
CA CYS A 37 -27.11 -12.23 -15.00
C CYS A 37 -28.08 -11.95 -13.86
N GLN A 38 -27.61 -11.42 -12.74
CA GLN A 38 -28.42 -11.12 -11.56
C GLN A 38 -29.41 -9.97 -11.83
N ARG A 39 -28.95 -8.85 -12.40
CA ARG A 39 -29.76 -7.63 -12.56
C ARG A 39 -30.76 -7.70 -13.73
N LEU A 40 -30.39 -8.38 -14.82
CA LEU A 40 -31.28 -8.57 -15.97
C LEU A 40 -32.11 -9.85 -15.86
N LYS A 41 -31.89 -10.68 -14.84
CA LYS A 41 -32.54 -11.98 -14.65
C LYS A 41 -32.48 -12.82 -15.94
N VAL A 42 -31.25 -12.96 -16.46
CA VAL A 42 -30.91 -13.80 -17.61
C VAL A 42 -30.12 -15.01 -17.13
N ASP A 43 -30.14 -16.09 -17.90
CA ASP A 43 -29.62 -17.37 -17.46
C ASP A 43 -28.14 -17.55 -17.81
N CYS A 44 -27.60 -16.72 -18.72
CA CYS A 44 -26.19 -16.73 -19.11
C CYS A 44 -25.75 -15.39 -19.66
N CYS A 45 -24.53 -15.00 -19.34
CA CYS A 45 -23.79 -13.90 -19.96
C CYS A 45 -22.35 -14.34 -20.23
N SER A 46 -21.84 -14.08 -21.43
CA SER A 46 -20.50 -14.48 -21.85
C SER A 46 -19.80 -13.34 -22.57
N ILE A 47 -18.49 -13.17 -22.33
CA ILE A 47 -17.66 -12.16 -22.98
C ILE A 47 -16.57 -12.87 -23.79
N TYR A 48 -16.56 -12.59 -25.08
CA TYR A 48 -15.55 -13.05 -26.03
C TYR A 48 -14.63 -11.89 -26.38
N THR A 49 -13.32 -12.08 -26.32
CA THR A 49 -12.31 -11.10 -26.76
C THR A 49 -11.66 -11.55 -28.07
N TYR A 50 -11.21 -10.59 -28.85
CA TYR A 50 -10.58 -10.85 -30.14
C TYR A 50 -9.06 -10.95 -30.00
N ASP A 51 -8.53 -12.13 -30.27
CA ASP A 51 -7.10 -12.36 -30.40
C ASP A 51 -6.64 -12.02 -31.83
N ARG A 52 -5.80 -10.98 -31.92
CA ARG A 52 -5.27 -10.47 -33.19
C ARG A 52 -4.17 -11.35 -33.80
N GLN A 53 -3.48 -12.15 -32.95
CA GLN A 53 -2.37 -12.99 -33.44
C GLN A 53 -2.91 -14.20 -34.20
N ASP A 54 -3.93 -14.82 -33.66
CA ASP A 54 -4.50 -16.05 -34.20
C ASP A 54 -5.80 -15.85 -35.01
N ASP A 55 -6.29 -14.61 -35.14
CA ASP A 55 -7.59 -14.25 -35.74
C ASP A 55 -8.77 -15.06 -35.22
N LYS A 56 -8.91 -15.09 -33.87
CA LYS A 56 -9.92 -15.88 -33.15
C LYS A 56 -10.65 -15.05 -32.12
N LEU A 57 -11.85 -15.49 -31.75
CA LEU A 57 -12.56 -15.04 -30.56
C LEU A 57 -12.33 -16.06 -29.45
N ILE A 58 -12.01 -15.58 -28.25
CA ILE A 58 -11.74 -16.40 -27.08
C ILE A 58 -12.73 -16.03 -25.99
N LEU A 59 -13.38 -17.03 -25.38
CA LEU A 59 -14.28 -16.84 -24.24
C LEU A 59 -13.45 -16.58 -22.97
N VAL A 60 -13.47 -15.35 -22.47
CA VAL A 60 -12.64 -14.92 -21.32
C VAL A 60 -13.40 -14.78 -20.01
N ALA A 61 -14.71 -14.59 -20.06
CA ALA A 61 -15.55 -14.53 -18.86
C ALA A 61 -16.95 -15.01 -19.18
N THR A 62 -17.56 -15.76 -18.27
CA THR A 62 -18.93 -16.23 -18.43
C THR A 62 -19.58 -16.52 -17.07
N GLU A 63 -20.89 -16.32 -17.01
CA GLU A 63 -21.77 -16.82 -15.96
C GLU A 63 -22.78 -17.75 -16.64
N GLY A 64 -22.84 -19.01 -16.23
CA GLY A 64 -23.74 -20.02 -16.77
C GLY A 64 -23.14 -20.98 -17.82
N LEU A 65 -21.86 -20.76 -18.24
CA LEU A 65 -21.06 -21.62 -19.13
C LEU A 65 -19.61 -21.79 -18.67
N GLU A 66 -19.40 -21.96 -17.37
CA GLU A 66 -18.06 -21.93 -16.74
C GLU A 66 -17.08 -22.96 -17.33
N ARG A 67 -17.60 -24.12 -17.81
CA ARG A 67 -16.79 -25.16 -18.47
C ARG A 67 -16.27 -24.76 -19.84
N ALA A 68 -16.79 -23.68 -20.42
CA ALA A 68 -16.42 -23.21 -21.76
C ALA A 68 -15.39 -22.08 -21.73
N ILE A 69 -14.92 -21.61 -20.57
CA ILE A 69 -13.86 -20.59 -20.46
C ILE A 69 -12.61 -21.10 -21.19
N GLY A 70 -11.99 -20.23 -22.00
CA GLY A 70 -10.87 -20.57 -22.86
C GLY A 70 -11.26 -21.18 -24.22
N TYR A 71 -12.53 -21.41 -24.48
CA TYR A 71 -13.01 -21.86 -25.79
C TYR A 71 -12.69 -20.81 -26.86
N THR A 72 -12.14 -21.28 -27.99
CA THR A 72 -11.78 -20.44 -29.12
C THR A 72 -12.66 -20.73 -30.32
N MET A 73 -13.04 -19.68 -31.07
CA MET A 73 -13.76 -19.78 -32.31
C MET A 73 -13.18 -18.85 -33.38
N LYS A 74 -13.32 -19.20 -34.63
CA LYS A 74 -12.91 -18.31 -35.74
C LYS A 74 -13.83 -17.10 -35.79
N THR A 75 -13.30 -15.94 -36.16
CA THR A 75 -14.00 -14.67 -36.29
C THR A 75 -15.20 -14.68 -37.24
N ASN A 76 -15.27 -15.63 -38.16
CA ASN A 76 -16.37 -15.81 -39.12
C ASN A 76 -17.27 -17.03 -38.83
N SER A 77 -17.15 -17.64 -37.67
CA SER A 77 -17.88 -18.87 -37.30
C SER A 77 -18.98 -18.62 -36.28
N GLY A 78 -20.14 -19.21 -36.47
CA GLY A 78 -21.27 -19.13 -35.55
C GLY A 78 -21.92 -17.74 -35.51
N ILE A 79 -23.00 -17.60 -34.74
CA ILE A 79 -23.72 -16.33 -34.58
C ILE A 79 -22.81 -15.28 -33.93
N THR A 80 -22.00 -15.68 -32.98
CA THR A 80 -21.03 -14.77 -32.28
C THR A 80 -19.98 -14.22 -33.24
N GLY A 81 -19.41 -15.07 -34.11
CA GLY A 81 -18.48 -14.62 -35.15
C GLY A 81 -19.13 -13.70 -36.19
N HIS A 82 -20.42 -13.95 -36.51
CA HIS A 82 -21.21 -13.09 -37.38
C HIS A 82 -21.43 -11.69 -36.78
N VAL A 83 -21.72 -11.61 -35.45
CA VAL A 83 -21.83 -10.34 -34.73
C VAL A 83 -20.51 -9.57 -34.76
N PHE A 84 -19.38 -10.24 -34.54
CA PHE A 84 -18.05 -9.65 -34.59
C PHE A 84 -17.70 -9.09 -35.98
N THR A 85 -17.88 -9.91 -37.04
CA THR A 85 -17.50 -9.55 -38.39
C THR A 85 -18.36 -8.43 -38.94
N ASN A 86 -19.69 -8.49 -38.75
CA ASN A 86 -20.62 -7.50 -39.26
C ASN A 86 -20.74 -6.26 -38.37
N ARG A 87 -20.19 -6.29 -37.15
CA ARG A 87 -20.22 -5.19 -36.19
C ARG A 87 -21.65 -4.71 -35.89
N ARG A 88 -22.61 -5.63 -35.91
CA ARG A 88 -24.04 -5.38 -35.65
C ARG A 88 -24.56 -6.31 -34.58
N GLN A 89 -25.39 -5.76 -33.72
CA GLN A 89 -26.09 -6.55 -32.72
C GLN A 89 -27.09 -7.53 -33.34
N VAL A 90 -27.20 -8.70 -32.73
CA VAL A 90 -28.16 -9.74 -33.10
C VAL A 90 -29.01 -10.08 -31.89
N ASN A 91 -30.32 -10.12 -32.04
CA ASN A 91 -31.30 -10.42 -30.97
C ASN A 91 -32.37 -11.38 -31.53
N ILE A 92 -32.26 -12.67 -31.19
CA ILE A 92 -33.09 -13.73 -31.77
C ILE A 92 -33.64 -14.65 -30.70
N ALA A 93 -34.85 -15.18 -30.96
CA ALA A 93 -35.44 -16.30 -30.27
C ALA A 93 -35.17 -17.57 -31.10
N ASN A 94 -34.94 -18.69 -30.42
CA ASN A 94 -34.60 -19.99 -31.02
C ASN A 94 -33.35 -19.92 -31.91
N PRO A 95 -32.14 -19.62 -31.33
CA PRO A 95 -30.89 -19.50 -32.08
C PRO A 95 -30.54 -20.78 -32.88
N GLU A 96 -31.00 -21.94 -32.46
CA GLU A 96 -30.85 -23.21 -33.16
C GLU A 96 -31.46 -23.24 -34.57
N LYS A 97 -32.35 -22.31 -34.89
CA LYS A 97 -32.95 -22.14 -36.26
C LYS A 97 -32.19 -21.17 -37.14
N HIS A 98 -31.15 -20.51 -36.62
CA HIS A 98 -30.38 -19.51 -37.37
C HIS A 98 -29.39 -20.23 -38.30
N PRO A 99 -29.25 -19.77 -39.56
CA PRO A 99 -28.36 -20.42 -40.55
C PRO A 99 -26.90 -20.53 -40.08
N ASP A 100 -26.43 -19.54 -39.29
CA ASP A 100 -25.08 -19.50 -38.76
C ASP A 100 -24.97 -20.10 -37.36
N PHE A 101 -25.96 -20.87 -36.90
CA PHE A 101 -25.89 -21.51 -35.60
C PHE A 101 -24.81 -22.59 -35.59
N LEU A 102 -23.86 -22.46 -34.69
CA LEU A 102 -22.80 -23.46 -34.48
C LEU A 102 -22.95 -24.05 -33.09
N TYR A 103 -23.09 -25.36 -33.03
CA TYR A 103 -23.22 -26.10 -31.78
C TYR A 103 -21.82 -26.52 -31.25
N PHE A 104 -21.53 -26.13 -30.04
CA PHE A 104 -20.33 -26.59 -29.32
C PHE A 104 -20.69 -27.76 -28.42
N LYS A 105 -20.22 -28.95 -28.79
CA LYS A 105 -20.48 -30.15 -28.03
C LYS A 105 -19.86 -30.05 -26.64
N ASP A 106 -20.64 -30.45 -25.62
CA ASP A 106 -20.25 -30.42 -24.20
C ASP A 106 -20.12 -29.03 -23.57
N SER A 107 -20.50 -27.94 -24.22
CA SER A 107 -20.47 -26.57 -23.68
C SER A 107 -21.62 -26.28 -22.69
N GLY A 108 -22.73 -27.01 -22.80
CA GLY A 108 -23.96 -26.77 -22.01
C GLY A 108 -24.86 -25.67 -22.59
N GLU A 109 -24.63 -25.27 -23.85
CA GLU A 109 -25.46 -24.26 -24.55
C GLU A 109 -26.84 -24.77 -24.96
N GLU A 110 -27.08 -26.09 -24.94
CA GLU A 110 -28.32 -26.71 -25.40
C GLU A 110 -29.58 -26.22 -24.63
N LYS A 111 -29.39 -25.73 -23.43
CA LYS A 111 -30.49 -25.25 -22.56
C LYS A 111 -30.98 -23.85 -22.93
N PHE A 112 -30.26 -23.08 -23.78
CA PHE A 112 -30.60 -21.71 -24.09
C PHE A 112 -31.38 -21.59 -25.41
N HIS A 113 -32.53 -20.93 -25.34
CA HIS A 113 -33.44 -20.73 -26.45
C HIS A 113 -33.62 -19.25 -26.84
N SER A 114 -32.81 -18.35 -26.25
CA SER A 114 -32.69 -16.94 -26.67
C SER A 114 -31.23 -16.59 -26.79
N TYR A 115 -30.90 -15.75 -27.76
CA TYR A 115 -29.54 -15.26 -27.99
C TYR A 115 -29.55 -13.76 -28.29
N MET A 116 -28.71 -13.01 -27.61
CA MET A 116 -28.42 -11.61 -27.91
C MET A 116 -26.90 -11.43 -27.93
N GLY A 117 -26.35 -11.11 -29.09
CA GLY A 117 -24.93 -10.81 -29.26
C GLY A 117 -24.71 -9.34 -29.58
N ILE A 118 -23.77 -8.70 -28.91
CA ILE A 118 -23.48 -7.28 -29.01
C ILE A 118 -21.97 -7.10 -29.21
N PRO A 119 -21.54 -6.40 -30.32
CA PRO A 119 -20.15 -6.17 -30.57
C PRO A 119 -19.58 -5.13 -29.59
N MET A 120 -18.40 -5.38 -29.06
CA MET A 120 -17.62 -4.43 -28.26
C MET A 120 -16.78 -3.56 -29.20
N MET A 121 -17.17 -2.29 -29.35
CA MET A 121 -16.54 -1.36 -30.29
C MET A 121 -15.61 -0.38 -29.57
N ALA A 122 -14.30 -0.45 -29.86
CA ALA A 122 -13.31 0.56 -29.48
C ALA A 122 -12.97 1.44 -30.71
N GLY A 123 -13.61 2.59 -30.80
CA GLY A 123 -13.58 3.41 -32.02
C GLY A 123 -14.14 2.65 -33.21
N ASN A 124 -13.33 2.48 -34.27
CA ASN A 124 -13.72 1.74 -35.47
C ASN A 124 -13.38 0.25 -35.46
N SER A 125 -12.77 -0.25 -34.37
CA SER A 125 -12.35 -1.64 -34.25
C SER A 125 -13.29 -2.41 -33.32
N CYS A 126 -13.72 -3.61 -33.73
CA CYS A 126 -14.41 -4.54 -32.84
C CYS A 126 -13.33 -5.32 -32.06
N VAL A 127 -13.40 -5.28 -30.71
CA VAL A 127 -12.42 -5.93 -29.83
C VAL A 127 -12.98 -7.18 -29.15
N GLY A 128 -14.25 -7.51 -29.40
CA GLY A 128 -14.88 -8.70 -28.86
C GLY A 128 -16.40 -8.66 -28.99
N VAL A 129 -17.08 -9.59 -28.32
CA VAL A 129 -18.56 -9.73 -28.33
C VAL A 129 -19.05 -10.07 -26.92
N VAL A 130 -20.09 -9.36 -26.48
CA VAL A 130 -20.88 -9.75 -25.31
C VAL A 130 -22.07 -10.57 -25.77
N VAL A 131 -22.28 -11.74 -25.17
CA VAL A 131 -23.38 -12.65 -25.49
C VAL A 131 -24.24 -12.82 -24.25
N ILE A 132 -25.57 -12.64 -24.39
CA ILE A 132 -26.56 -12.84 -23.34
C ILE A 132 -27.57 -13.87 -23.82
N GLN A 133 -27.84 -14.87 -22.98
CA GLN A 133 -28.69 -16.01 -23.34
C GLN A 133 -29.73 -16.30 -22.24
N SER A 134 -30.86 -16.88 -22.62
CA SER A 134 -31.90 -17.31 -21.68
C SER A 134 -32.50 -18.66 -22.09
N CYS A 135 -32.90 -19.46 -21.10
CA CYS A 135 -33.61 -20.73 -21.31
C CYS A 135 -35.01 -20.56 -21.88
N LYS A 136 -35.60 -19.34 -21.81
CA LYS A 136 -36.93 -19.04 -22.37
C LYS A 136 -36.77 -18.50 -23.78
N ALA A 137 -37.43 -19.11 -24.75
CA ALA A 137 -37.49 -18.63 -26.13
C ALA A 137 -38.19 -17.28 -26.25
N ARG A 138 -37.40 -16.19 -26.34
CA ARG A 138 -37.91 -14.81 -26.50
C ARG A 138 -36.87 -13.92 -27.17
N LYS A 139 -37.33 -12.84 -27.79
CA LYS A 139 -36.43 -11.70 -28.09
C LYS A 139 -36.32 -10.82 -26.84
N PHE A 140 -35.15 -10.30 -26.58
CA PHE A 140 -34.95 -9.33 -25.51
C PHE A 140 -35.59 -8.00 -25.88
N HIS A 141 -36.15 -7.31 -24.88
CA HIS A 141 -36.82 -6.00 -25.07
C HIS A 141 -35.82 -4.93 -25.48
N GLU A 142 -36.21 -3.92 -26.26
CA GLU A 142 -35.32 -2.86 -26.76
C GLU A 142 -34.56 -2.17 -25.64
N ASP A 143 -35.19 -1.89 -24.50
CA ASP A 143 -34.53 -1.28 -23.34
C ASP A 143 -33.33 -2.12 -22.85
N ILE A 144 -33.44 -3.47 -22.87
CA ILE A 144 -32.33 -4.37 -22.47
C ILE A 144 -31.26 -4.35 -23.55
N VAL A 145 -31.62 -4.27 -24.82
CA VAL A 145 -30.67 -4.18 -25.93
C VAL A 145 -29.85 -2.91 -25.85
N ASP A 146 -30.50 -1.74 -25.76
CA ASP A 146 -29.84 -0.44 -25.67
C ASP A 146 -28.90 -0.33 -24.47
N MET A 147 -29.32 -0.88 -23.36
CA MET A 147 -28.54 -0.97 -22.15
C MET A 147 -27.29 -1.82 -22.34
N SER A 148 -27.45 -2.99 -22.91
CA SER A 148 -26.35 -3.92 -23.14
C SER A 148 -25.35 -3.38 -24.19
N VAL A 149 -25.82 -2.56 -25.15
CA VAL A 149 -24.95 -1.83 -26.09
C VAL A 149 -24.09 -0.79 -25.37
N ASN A 150 -24.68 -0.03 -24.45
CA ASN A 150 -23.91 0.94 -23.64
C ASN A 150 -22.84 0.24 -22.78
N LEU A 151 -23.21 -0.88 -22.16
CA LEU A 151 -22.29 -1.67 -21.37
C LEU A 151 -21.17 -2.28 -22.21
N ALA A 152 -21.48 -2.85 -23.37
CA ALA A 152 -20.50 -3.39 -24.30
C ALA A 152 -19.49 -2.31 -24.78
N SER A 153 -19.94 -1.06 -24.90
CA SER A 153 -19.08 0.08 -25.25
C SER A 153 -18.09 0.41 -24.12
N GLN A 154 -18.49 0.31 -22.86
CA GLN A 154 -17.58 0.51 -21.71
C GLN A 154 -16.59 -0.65 -21.59
N LEU A 155 -17.06 -1.88 -21.74
CA LEU A 155 -16.20 -3.06 -21.72
C LEU A 155 -15.18 -3.06 -22.87
N ALA A 156 -15.55 -2.49 -24.03
CA ALA A 156 -14.65 -2.36 -25.16
C ALA A 156 -13.40 -1.54 -24.82
N ILE A 157 -13.52 -0.52 -23.97
CA ILE A 157 -12.38 0.29 -23.51
C ILE A 157 -11.46 -0.54 -22.63
N VAL A 158 -12.03 -1.35 -21.73
CA VAL A 158 -11.29 -2.24 -20.83
C VAL A 158 -10.51 -3.27 -21.63
N VAL A 159 -11.21 -3.97 -22.54
CA VAL A 159 -10.64 -5.04 -23.37
C VAL A 159 -9.62 -4.49 -24.38
N ALA A 160 -9.83 -3.32 -24.96
CA ALA A 160 -8.91 -2.72 -25.92
C ALA A 160 -7.54 -2.37 -25.31
N ASN A 161 -7.50 -2.12 -24.01
CA ASN A 161 -6.30 -1.79 -23.25
C ASN A 161 -5.70 -3.01 -22.53
N ALA A 162 -6.34 -4.17 -22.60
CA ALA A 162 -5.88 -5.40 -21.98
C ALA A 162 -4.93 -6.17 -22.91
N ASP A 163 -3.90 -6.76 -22.32
CA ASP A 163 -3.06 -7.74 -22.98
C ASP A 163 -3.74 -9.11 -22.84
N ILE A 164 -4.19 -9.68 -23.97
CA ILE A 164 -4.98 -10.92 -23.98
C ILE A 164 -4.18 -12.08 -23.42
N ASP A 165 -2.87 -12.12 -23.68
CA ASP A 165 -1.98 -13.16 -23.14
C ASP A 165 -1.96 -13.13 -21.60
N LYS A 166 -2.01 -11.94 -21.00
CA LYS A 166 -2.09 -11.79 -19.54
C LYS A 166 -3.44 -12.19 -18.93
N ILE A 167 -4.54 -12.08 -19.69
CA ILE A 167 -5.85 -12.56 -19.22
C ILE A 167 -5.83 -14.10 -19.06
N PHE A 168 -5.03 -14.78 -19.88
CA PHE A 168 -4.88 -16.25 -19.84
C PHE A 168 -3.68 -16.72 -19.03
N GLU A 169 -2.59 -15.98 -18.98
CA GLU A 169 -1.47 -16.22 -18.06
C GLU A 169 -1.95 -16.18 -16.60
N ASP A 170 -2.80 -15.23 -16.24
CA ASP A 170 -3.46 -15.21 -14.93
C ASP A 170 -4.33 -16.45 -14.66
N HIS A 171 -4.90 -17.08 -15.71
CA HIS A 171 -5.60 -18.38 -15.57
C HIS A 171 -4.67 -19.59 -15.62
N SER A 172 -3.56 -19.54 -16.37
CA SER A 172 -2.61 -20.63 -16.48
C SER A 172 -1.52 -20.57 -15.39
N GLU A 173 -1.07 -19.38 -14.99
CA GLU A 173 -0.20 -19.21 -13.82
C GLU A 173 -0.93 -19.53 -12.51
N GLN A 174 -2.25 -19.35 -12.46
CA GLN A 174 -3.06 -19.92 -11.38
C GLN A 174 -3.12 -21.45 -11.40
N GLN A 175 -2.79 -22.13 -12.48
CA GLN A 175 -2.71 -23.60 -12.54
C GLN A 175 -1.30 -24.17 -12.45
N GLU A 176 -0.21 -23.44 -12.80
CA GLU A 176 1.15 -24.00 -12.81
C GLU A 176 2.11 -23.47 -11.74
N GLN A 177 1.80 -22.34 -11.07
CA GLN A 177 2.59 -21.83 -9.93
C GLN A 177 1.90 -21.99 -8.57
N LYS A 178 0.73 -22.63 -8.54
CA LYS A 178 0.07 -23.09 -7.32
C LYS A 178 0.40 -24.55 -7.05
N GLU A 179 1.57 -24.84 -6.48
CA GLU A 179 1.50 -25.51 -5.19
C GLU A 179 0.97 -24.49 -4.18
N ALA A 180 -0.15 -23.84 -4.50
CA ALA A 180 -0.95 -23.10 -3.56
C ALA A 180 -1.37 -24.10 -2.49
N ILE A 181 -1.03 -23.77 -1.26
CA ILE A 181 -1.50 -24.48 -0.09
C ILE A 181 -3.03 -24.50 -0.20
N GLU A 182 -3.61 -25.64 -0.63
CA GLU A 182 -5.06 -25.78 -0.69
C GLU A 182 -5.61 -25.76 0.74
N PRO A 183 -6.60 -24.89 1.04
CA PRO A 183 -7.30 -24.94 2.32
C PRO A 183 -7.88 -26.36 2.52
N GLY A 184 -7.82 -26.88 3.74
CA GLY A 184 -8.39 -28.19 4.06
C GLY A 184 -9.89 -28.21 3.79
N LEU A 185 -10.43 -29.39 3.51
CA LEU A 185 -11.86 -29.57 3.31
C LEU A 185 -12.61 -29.09 4.56
N GLY A 186 -13.33 -27.94 4.47
CA GLY A 186 -14.06 -27.32 5.57
C GLY A 186 -13.49 -25.99 6.05
N ASP A 187 -12.38 -25.48 5.51
CA ASP A 187 -11.85 -24.15 5.84
C ASP A 187 -12.69 -23.05 5.19
N ILE A 188 -13.00 -22.00 5.94
CA ILE A 188 -13.69 -20.81 5.41
C ILE A 188 -12.63 -19.81 4.99
N VAL A 189 -12.52 -19.59 3.68
CA VAL A 189 -11.56 -18.66 3.08
C VAL A 189 -12.28 -17.43 2.56
N ILE A 190 -11.77 -16.24 2.88
CA ILE A 190 -12.28 -14.97 2.37
C ILE A 190 -11.10 -14.23 1.75
N ASP A 191 -11.26 -13.84 0.49
CA ASP A 191 -10.29 -13.01 -0.23
C ASP A 191 -10.63 -11.52 -0.04
N GLY A 192 -9.60 -10.70 0.11
CA GLY A 192 -9.67 -9.26 0.32
C GLY A 192 -8.47 -8.55 -0.30
N VAL A 193 -8.24 -7.32 0.12
CA VAL A 193 -7.13 -6.48 -0.34
C VAL A 193 -6.00 -6.52 0.68
N ALA A 194 -4.81 -6.93 0.24
CA ALA A 194 -3.58 -6.88 1.02
C ALA A 194 -3.20 -5.43 1.36
N ILE A 195 -3.04 -5.11 2.65
CA ILE A 195 -2.72 -3.75 3.11
C ILE A 195 -1.26 -3.66 3.58
N SER A 196 -0.83 -4.62 4.35
CA SER A 196 0.56 -4.77 4.80
C SER A 196 0.98 -6.22 4.70
N THR A 197 2.27 -6.49 4.67
CA THR A 197 2.79 -7.85 4.44
C THR A 197 2.88 -8.67 5.72
N GLY A 198 2.79 -9.99 5.59
CA GLY A 198 3.01 -10.95 6.66
C GLY A 198 1.88 -11.98 6.78
N THR A 199 2.20 -13.11 7.43
CA THR A 199 1.25 -14.19 7.72
C THR A 199 1.16 -14.38 9.23
N VAL A 200 -0.06 -14.42 9.78
CA VAL A 200 -0.28 -14.57 11.21
C VAL A 200 -1.45 -15.51 11.51
N TYR A 201 -1.34 -16.27 12.58
CA TYR A 201 -2.40 -17.12 13.09
C TYR A 201 -2.61 -16.87 14.58
N SER A 202 -3.82 -16.48 14.98
CA SER A 202 -4.16 -16.13 16.37
C SER A 202 -5.66 -16.18 16.61
N PRO A 203 -6.10 -16.21 17.88
CA PRO A 203 -7.50 -15.93 18.21
C PRO A 203 -7.91 -14.54 17.73
N ILE A 204 -9.18 -14.39 17.37
CA ILE A 204 -9.75 -13.12 16.95
C ILE A 204 -10.48 -12.42 18.11
N PHE A 205 -10.48 -11.10 18.02
CA PHE A 205 -11.30 -10.22 18.83
C PHE A 205 -12.16 -9.36 17.90
N MET A 206 -13.51 -9.55 18.01
CA MET A 206 -14.46 -8.77 17.21
C MET A 206 -14.67 -7.40 17.83
N LEU A 207 -14.41 -6.35 17.05
CA LEU A 207 -14.78 -4.98 17.38
C LEU A 207 -16.21 -4.72 16.87
N GLN A 208 -17.10 -4.44 17.78
CA GLN A 208 -18.55 -4.26 17.52
C GLN A 208 -18.97 -2.79 17.61
N SER A 209 -18.15 -1.86 17.10
CA SER A 209 -18.40 -0.42 17.25
C SER A 209 -19.72 0.04 16.64
N ASP A 210 -20.08 -0.48 15.46
CA ASP A 210 -21.30 -0.08 14.77
C ASP A 210 -22.57 -0.67 15.36
N ASP A 211 -22.52 -1.88 15.88
CA ASP A 211 -23.66 -2.54 16.49
C ASP A 211 -24.09 -1.77 17.75
N TYR A 212 -23.13 -1.35 18.57
CA TYR A 212 -23.44 -0.53 19.76
C TYR A 212 -24.03 0.82 19.43
N TRP A 213 -23.62 1.47 18.35
CA TRP A 213 -24.21 2.73 17.92
C TRP A 213 -25.65 2.57 17.47
N ASN A 214 -25.93 1.54 16.70
CA ASN A 214 -27.26 1.26 16.17
C ASN A 214 -28.24 0.82 17.26
N ASP A 215 -27.77 0.09 18.26
CA ASP A 215 -28.60 -0.44 19.37
C ASP A 215 -29.02 0.64 20.38
N ILE A 216 -28.47 1.85 20.30
CA ILE A 216 -28.88 2.94 21.20
C ILE A 216 -30.29 3.40 20.80
N GLU A 217 -31.27 3.00 21.58
CA GLU A 217 -32.64 3.50 21.48
C GLU A 217 -32.76 4.92 22.03
N ILE A 218 -33.58 5.77 21.36
CA ILE A 218 -33.85 7.11 21.86
C ILE A 218 -34.78 7.02 23.07
N ARG A 219 -34.24 7.42 24.24
CA ARG A 219 -34.96 7.37 25.52
C ARG A 219 -35.13 8.78 26.06
N TYR A 220 -36.28 8.98 26.75
CA TYR A 220 -36.63 10.25 27.37
C TYR A 220 -36.62 10.12 28.89
N VAL A 221 -36.22 11.17 29.58
CA VAL A 221 -36.05 11.17 31.01
C VAL A 221 -36.66 12.40 31.66
N GLU A 222 -37.16 12.24 32.88
CA GLU A 222 -37.74 13.33 33.68
C GLU A 222 -36.63 14.15 34.38
N ASN A 223 -35.56 13.50 34.88
CA ASN A 223 -34.52 14.15 35.65
C ASN A 223 -33.34 14.62 34.77
N ARG A 224 -33.55 15.74 34.09
CA ARG A 224 -32.58 16.36 33.15
C ARG A 224 -31.27 16.75 33.86
N GLN A 225 -31.33 17.25 35.10
CA GLN A 225 -30.13 17.66 35.84
C GLN A 225 -29.20 16.48 36.15
N LYS A 226 -29.75 15.31 36.42
CA LYS A 226 -28.97 14.09 36.62
C LYS A 226 -28.24 13.69 35.33
N GLU A 227 -28.90 13.75 34.18
CA GLU A 227 -28.33 13.41 32.88
C GLU A 227 -27.25 14.40 32.48
N GLN A 228 -27.42 15.70 32.70
CA GLN A 228 -26.36 16.69 32.45
C GLN A 228 -25.10 16.43 33.31
N LYS A 229 -25.27 16.03 34.56
CA LYS A 229 -24.11 15.66 35.43
C LYS A 229 -23.40 14.41 34.93
N ARG A 230 -24.18 13.41 34.45
CA ARG A 230 -23.62 12.18 33.81
C ARG A 230 -22.85 12.55 32.55
N LEU A 231 -23.43 13.34 31.64
CA LEU A 231 -22.79 13.82 30.42
C LEU A 231 -21.49 14.56 30.71
N LYS A 232 -21.53 15.54 31.63
CA LYS A 232 -20.31 16.31 32.01
C LYS A 232 -19.21 15.42 32.54
N THR A 233 -19.57 14.36 33.31
CA THR A 233 -18.58 13.41 33.82
C THR A 233 -18.02 12.51 32.68
N ALA A 234 -18.88 12.07 31.78
CA ALA A 234 -18.50 11.25 30.63
C ALA A 234 -17.56 12.02 29.68
N ILE A 235 -17.90 13.27 29.33
CA ILE A 235 -17.03 14.12 28.50
C ILE A 235 -15.65 14.34 29.14
N LYS A 236 -15.61 14.62 30.45
CA LYS A 236 -14.31 14.76 31.15
C LYS A 236 -13.45 13.50 31.06
N LYS A 237 -14.07 12.33 31.22
CA LYS A 237 -13.37 11.04 31.08
C LYS A 237 -12.93 10.79 29.63
N ALA A 238 -13.78 11.12 28.66
CA ALA A 238 -13.44 11.01 27.25
C ALA A 238 -12.27 11.92 26.87
N ILE A 239 -12.22 13.16 27.36
CA ILE A 239 -11.08 14.07 27.18
C ILE A 239 -9.81 13.47 27.79
N ALA A 240 -9.88 12.98 29.03
CA ALA A 240 -8.71 12.38 29.71
C ALA A 240 -8.17 11.17 28.93
N GLU A 241 -9.05 10.27 28.48
CA GLU A 241 -8.67 9.12 27.66
C GLU A 241 -8.08 9.56 26.32
N THR A 242 -8.67 10.57 25.66
CA THR A 242 -8.15 11.09 24.39
C THR A 242 -6.75 11.66 24.55
N ILE A 243 -6.46 12.35 25.65
CA ILE A 243 -5.11 12.84 25.98
C ILE A 243 -4.14 11.65 26.18
N GLU A 244 -4.56 10.61 26.91
CA GLU A 244 -3.72 9.42 27.08
C GLU A 244 -3.46 8.70 25.75
N ILE A 245 -4.47 8.58 24.88
CA ILE A 245 -4.35 8.01 23.55
C ILE A 245 -3.40 8.87 22.71
N GLN A 246 -3.55 10.20 22.74
CA GLN A 246 -2.67 11.14 22.05
C GLN A 246 -1.22 11.01 22.54
N ASP A 247 -1.00 10.89 23.84
CA ASP A 247 0.34 10.70 24.43
C ASP A 247 0.94 9.34 24.03
N ARG A 248 0.14 8.29 23.93
CA ARG A 248 0.57 6.98 23.40
C ARG A 248 0.85 7.08 21.91
N ALA A 249 -0.05 7.67 21.14
CA ALA A 249 0.11 7.89 19.71
C ALA A 249 1.35 8.74 19.39
N ALA A 250 1.61 9.79 20.14
CA ALA A 250 2.81 10.64 19.98
C ALA A 250 4.12 9.91 20.29
N LYS A 251 4.08 8.78 21.02
CA LYS A 251 5.26 7.92 21.24
C LYS A 251 5.49 6.94 20.10
N VAL A 252 4.44 6.61 19.36
CA VAL A 252 4.41 5.57 18.30
C VAL A 252 4.36 6.20 16.91
N PHE A 253 3.62 7.29 16.75
CA PHE A 253 3.39 8.00 15.50
C PHE A 253 4.05 9.38 15.48
N ILE A 254 4.12 9.98 14.29
CA ILE A 254 4.48 11.40 14.12
C ILE A 254 3.30 12.29 14.55
N GLU A 255 3.63 13.55 14.89
CA GLU A 255 2.65 14.58 15.25
C GLU A 255 1.45 14.67 14.28
N ALA A 256 1.57 14.27 13.03
CA ALA A 256 0.49 14.32 12.05
C ALA A 256 -0.54 13.19 12.21
N ASP A 257 -0.11 11.96 12.48
CA ASP A 257 -1.04 10.86 12.80
C ASP A 257 -1.62 11.04 14.20
N ALA A 258 -0.86 11.66 15.12
CA ALA A 258 -1.35 12.13 16.40
C ALA A 258 -2.30 13.36 16.26
N SER A 259 -2.28 14.08 15.14
CA SER A 259 -3.17 15.22 14.87
C SER A 259 -4.65 14.83 14.78
N ILE A 260 -4.96 13.58 14.45
CA ILE A 260 -6.32 13.03 14.48
C ILE A 260 -6.89 13.17 15.90
N PHE A 261 -6.12 12.78 16.91
CA PHE A 261 -6.55 12.87 18.30
C PHE A 261 -6.61 14.32 18.82
N PHE A 262 -5.78 15.21 18.25
CA PHE A 262 -5.89 16.64 18.52
C PHE A 262 -7.19 17.24 17.99
N ALA A 263 -7.61 16.85 16.78
CA ALA A 263 -8.91 17.24 16.23
C ALA A 263 -10.07 16.69 17.06
N GLN A 264 -9.97 15.47 17.56
CA GLN A 264 -10.95 14.88 18.48
C GLN A 264 -11.04 15.68 19.79
N LEU A 265 -9.92 16.12 20.34
CA LEU A 265 -9.91 17.00 21.53
C LEU A 265 -10.60 18.32 21.27
N LEU A 266 -10.35 18.95 20.11
CA LEU A 266 -11.02 20.21 19.74
C LEU A 266 -12.54 20.06 19.71
N PHE A 267 -13.07 18.94 19.18
CA PHE A 267 -14.51 18.68 19.21
C PHE A 267 -15.04 18.44 20.62
N LEU A 268 -14.33 17.67 21.44
CA LEU A 268 -14.73 17.40 22.83
C LEU A 268 -14.74 18.68 23.70
N GLU A 269 -13.89 19.65 23.36
CA GLU A 269 -13.78 20.94 24.05
C GLU A 269 -14.60 22.05 23.39
N ASP A 270 -15.21 21.81 22.20
CA ASP A 270 -16.03 22.81 21.52
C ASP A 270 -17.31 23.11 22.31
N PRO A 271 -17.46 24.37 22.77
CA PRO A 271 -18.65 24.77 23.52
C PRO A 271 -19.96 24.56 22.74
N ASN A 272 -19.94 24.71 21.41
CA ASN A 272 -21.14 24.54 20.57
C ASN A 272 -21.55 23.07 20.50
N PHE A 273 -20.62 22.17 20.28
CA PHE A 273 -20.88 20.72 20.26
C PHE A 273 -21.46 20.25 21.59
N VAL A 274 -20.82 20.63 22.71
CA VAL A 274 -21.29 20.28 24.07
C VAL A 274 -22.63 20.95 24.37
N SER A 275 -22.87 22.19 23.90
CA SER A 275 -24.14 22.89 24.06
C SER A 275 -25.25 22.21 23.28
N ASP A 276 -25.01 21.74 22.04
CA ASP A 276 -25.99 21.05 21.21
C ASP A 276 -26.40 19.72 21.86
N ILE A 277 -25.47 18.97 22.47
CA ILE A 277 -25.80 17.76 23.24
C ILE A 277 -26.65 18.12 24.47
N ASN A 278 -26.29 19.16 25.23
CA ASN A 278 -27.09 19.60 26.36
C ASN A 278 -28.48 20.08 25.97
N HIS A 279 -28.64 20.70 24.79
CA HIS A 279 -29.91 21.11 24.26
C HIS A 279 -30.87 19.93 24.05
N GLY A 280 -30.36 18.79 23.56
CA GLY A 280 -31.15 17.56 23.44
C GLY A 280 -31.71 17.08 24.79
N ILE A 281 -30.92 17.19 25.87
CA ILE A 281 -31.36 16.84 27.22
C ILE A 281 -32.36 17.86 27.75
N ASP A 282 -32.07 19.18 27.60
CA ASP A 282 -32.86 20.25 28.23
C ASP A 282 -34.18 20.50 27.54
N PHE A 283 -34.22 20.54 26.24
CA PHE A 283 -35.39 20.91 25.46
C PHE A 283 -36.19 19.71 24.98
N HIS A 284 -35.49 18.63 24.58
CA HIS A 284 -36.16 17.43 24.06
C HIS A 284 -36.35 16.36 25.14
N GLY A 285 -35.79 16.51 26.33
CA GLY A 285 -35.94 15.56 27.43
C GLY A 285 -35.26 14.20 27.18
N MET A 286 -34.31 14.13 26.28
CA MET A 286 -33.55 12.91 25.96
C MET A 286 -32.63 12.53 27.11
N ASP A 287 -32.33 11.24 27.28
CA ASP A 287 -31.23 10.83 28.12
C ASP A 287 -29.87 11.19 27.48
N ALA A 288 -28.81 11.13 28.23
CA ALA A 288 -27.49 11.57 27.75
C ALA A 288 -26.97 10.75 26.54
N PRO A 289 -27.08 9.39 26.51
CA PRO A 289 -26.68 8.60 25.34
C PRO A 289 -27.46 8.97 24.07
N SER A 290 -28.78 9.11 24.16
CA SER A 290 -29.65 9.49 23.03
C SER A 290 -29.30 10.87 22.48
N SER A 291 -29.05 11.82 23.37
CA SER A 291 -28.70 13.19 22.99
C SER A 291 -27.33 13.25 22.30
N VAL A 292 -26.35 12.47 22.75
CA VAL A 292 -25.05 12.34 22.07
C VAL A 292 -25.24 11.75 20.67
N LYS A 293 -25.99 10.65 20.53
CA LYS A 293 -26.26 10.00 19.24
C LYS A 293 -26.87 10.96 18.24
N VAL A 294 -27.98 11.58 18.59
CA VAL A 294 -28.70 12.51 17.70
C VAL A 294 -27.83 13.72 17.29
N THR A 295 -27.02 14.23 18.23
CA THR A 295 -26.13 15.37 17.91
C THR A 295 -25.02 14.96 16.95
N VAL A 296 -24.38 13.85 17.18
CA VAL A 296 -23.31 13.34 16.30
C VAL A 296 -23.84 13.05 14.90
N GLU A 297 -24.99 12.36 14.79
CA GLU A 297 -25.63 12.08 13.51
C GLU A 297 -25.96 13.37 12.73
N LYS A 298 -26.53 14.39 13.43
CA LYS A 298 -26.80 15.71 12.86
C LYS A 298 -25.53 16.40 12.29
N TYR A 299 -24.39 16.28 12.99
CA TYR A 299 -23.12 16.84 12.51
C TYR A 299 -22.55 16.05 11.32
N ILE A 300 -22.64 14.72 11.35
CA ILE A 300 -22.24 13.85 10.24
C ILE A 300 -23.08 14.16 8.98
N GLU A 301 -24.39 14.32 9.11
CA GLU A 301 -25.27 14.71 7.99
C GLU A 301 -24.86 16.06 7.40
N LYS A 302 -24.57 17.05 8.25
CA LYS A 302 -24.08 18.36 7.79
C LYS A 302 -22.77 18.26 7.03
N PHE A 303 -21.83 17.45 7.50
CA PHE A 303 -20.54 17.25 6.85
C PHE A 303 -20.68 16.53 5.51
N LYS A 304 -21.49 15.49 5.44
CA LYS A 304 -21.81 14.79 4.17
C LYS A 304 -22.50 15.72 3.16
N ALA A 305 -23.35 16.63 3.61
CA ALA A 305 -24.04 17.59 2.75
C ALA A 305 -23.12 18.68 2.16
N SER A 306 -21.98 18.96 2.81
CA SER A 306 -21.04 20.01 2.37
C SER A 306 -20.26 19.65 1.10
N LYS A 307 -20.20 18.37 0.71
CA LYS A 307 -19.36 17.83 -0.37
C LYS A 307 -17.87 18.14 -0.25
N ASP A 308 -17.43 18.59 0.90
CA ASP A 308 -16.04 18.83 1.22
C ASP A 308 -15.39 17.52 1.67
N THR A 309 -14.38 17.05 0.94
CA THR A 309 -13.69 15.78 1.23
C THR A 309 -13.04 15.78 2.60
N GLN A 310 -12.53 16.90 3.07
CA GLN A 310 -11.92 17.01 4.41
C GLN A 310 -12.96 16.87 5.52
N LEU A 311 -14.15 17.47 5.35
CA LEU A 311 -15.24 17.33 6.31
C LEU A 311 -15.83 15.90 6.30
N MET A 312 -15.80 15.23 5.14
CA MET A 312 -16.22 13.81 5.05
C MET A 312 -15.27 12.89 5.84
N GLU A 313 -13.96 13.14 5.79
CA GLU A 313 -12.97 12.39 6.59
C GLU A 313 -13.20 12.60 8.10
N ARG A 314 -13.66 13.78 8.52
CA ARG A 314 -13.99 14.08 9.94
C ARG A 314 -15.26 13.40 10.46
N CYS A 315 -16.07 12.79 9.60
CA CYS A 315 -17.24 12.02 10.05
C CYS A 315 -16.84 10.84 10.95
N MET A 316 -15.71 10.17 10.62
CA MET A 316 -15.20 9.06 11.43
C MET A 316 -14.70 9.54 12.81
N ASP A 317 -14.04 10.69 12.85
CA ASP A 317 -13.59 11.29 14.11
C ASP A 317 -14.78 11.61 15.04
N LEU A 318 -15.86 12.15 14.47
CA LEU A 318 -17.09 12.43 15.24
C LEU A 318 -17.76 11.16 15.76
N MET A 319 -17.78 10.10 14.96
CA MET A 319 -18.30 8.80 15.38
C MET A 319 -17.48 8.23 16.55
N ASP A 320 -16.15 8.25 16.45
CA ASP A 320 -15.23 7.78 17.49
C ASP A 320 -15.44 8.55 18.81
N ILE A 321 -15.56 9.88 18.73
CA ILE A 321 -15.87 10.73 19.88
C ILE A 321 -17.21 10.38 20.50
N GLY A 322 -18.24 10.24 19.68
CA GLY A 322 -19.59 9.88 20.11
C GLY A 322 -19.62 8.55 20.86
N LEU A 323 -19.04 7.53 20.25
CA LEU A 323 -18.88 6.19 20.87
C LEU A 323 -18.15 6.26 22.22
N ARG A 324 -17.07 7.05 22.29
CA ARG A 324 -16.29 7.21 23.52
C ARG A 324 -17.08 7.87 24.64
N ILE A 325 -17.85 8.92 24.34
CA ILE A 325 -18.73 9.56 25.34
C ILE A 325 -19.79 8.55 25.81
N ILE A 326 -20.41 7.82 24.88
CA ILE A 326 -21.46 6.84 25.17
C ILE A 326 -20.94 5.69 26.04
N GLN A 327 -19.73 5.20 25.77
CA GLN A 327 -19.08 4.17 26.61
C GLN A 327 -18.96 4.58 28.09
N TYR A 328 -18.70 5.87 28.34
CA TYR A 328 -18.65 6.38 29.72
C TYR A 328 -20.05 6.68 30.32
N LEU A 329 -21.08 6.74 29.48
CA LEU A 329 -22.47 6.91 29.92
C LEU A 329 -23.16 5.57 30.19
N LEU A 330 -22.79 4.51 29.45
CA LEU A 330 -23.24 3.15 29.68
C LEU A 330 -22.31 2.48 30.69
N ASP A 331 -22.86 1.64 31.60
CA ASP A 331 -22.03 0.93 32.58
C ASP A 331 -21.01 0.01 31.84
N SER A 332 -19.76 0.05 32.30
CA SER A 332 -18.59 -0.56 31.65
C SER A 332 -18.60 -2.10 31.46
N LYS A 333 -19.69 -2.77 31.81
CA LYS A 333 -19.87 -4.22 31.64
C LYS A 333 -20.40 -4.60 30.23
N GLU A 334 -20.93 -3.64 29.47
CA GLU A 334 -21.59 -3.91 28.19
C GLU A 334 -20.67 -3.73 26.96
N TYR A 335 -19.51 -3.07 27.09
CA TYR A 335 -18.57 -2.93 25.97
C TYR A 335 -17.37 -3.86 26.17
N PRO A 336 -17.22 -4.90 25.34
CA PRO A 336 -16.10 -5.83 25.45
C PRO A 336 -14.78 -5.10 25.19
N ARG A 337 -13.88 -5.14 26.17
CA ARG A 337 -12.51 -4.62 26.02
C ARG A 337 -11.58 -5.79 25.73
N PRO A 338 -10.65 -5.64 24.76
CA PRO A 338 -9.62 -6.65 24.59
C PRO A 338 -8.77 -6.73 25.87
N ASN A 339 -8.36 -7.95 26.21
CA ASN A 339 -7.49 -8.15 27.35
C ASN A 339 -6.07 -7.68 27.00
N ASP A 340 -5.52 -6.74 27.77
CA ASP A 340 -4.18 -6.16 27.53
C ASP A 340 -3.04 -7.21 27.54
N ASP A 341 -3.28 -8.40 28.11
CA ASP A 341 -2.27 -9.46 28.22
C ASP A 341 -2.39 -10.52 27.10
N GLN A 342 -3.35 -10.43 26.18
CA GLN A 342 -3.61 -11.44 25.17
C GLN A 342 -3.31 -10.94 23.75
N ARG A 343 -2.47 -11.68 23.03
CA ARG A 343 -2.17 -11.42 21.61
C ARG A 343 -3.30 -11.95 20.74
N MET A 344 -3.83 -11.11 19.82
CA MET A 344 -5.00 -11.46 19.01
C MET A 344 -5.04 -10.70 17.67
N ILE A 345 -5.90 -11.19 16.78
CA ILE A 345 -6.24 -10.52 15.53
C ILE A 345 -7.49 -9.68 15.75
N PHE A 346 -7.45 -8.41 15.37
CA PHE A 346 -8.60 -7.51 15.44
C PHE A 346 -9.43 -7.64 14.17
N VAL A 347 -10.73 -7.82 14.37
CA VAL A 347 -11.72 -8.04 13.31
C VAL A 347 -12.88 -7.06 13.49
N GLY A 348 -13.30 -6.39 12.41
CA GLY A 348 -14.43 -5.46 12.43
C GLY A 348 -14.83 -4.99 11.04
N ASP A 349 -15.89 -4.19 10.93
CA ASP A 349 -16.26 -3.57 9.66
C ASP A 349 -15.23 -2.50 9.28
N ASP A 350 -15.01 -1.55 10.17
CA ASP A 350 -13.89 -0.62 10.15
C ASP A 350 -13.34 -0.50 11.57
N ILE A 351 -12.03 -0.35 11.70
CA ILE A 351 -11.36 -0.28 13.00
C ILE A 351 -10.98 1.17 13.27
N MET A 352 -11.51 1.73 14.35
CA MET A 352 -11.18 3.10 14.70
C MET A 352 -9.72 3.22 15.16
N PRO A 353 -9.04 4.33 14.84
CA PRO A 353 -7.68 4.59 15.33
C PRO A 353 -7.56 4.47 16.85
N SER A 354 -8.59 4.88 17.58
CA SER A 354 -8.64 4.78 19.04
C SER A 354 -8.64 3.34 19.55
N ASP A 355 -9.29 2.42 18.84
CA ASP A 355 -9.35 1.01 19.23
C ASP A 355 -7.96 0.36 19.17
N LEU A 356 -7.17 0.70 18.16
CA LEU A 356 -5.78 0.24 18.03
C LEU A 356 -4.87 0.82 19.11
N MET A 357 -5.15 2.04 19.59
CA MET A 357 -4.34 2.71 20.60
C MET A 357 -4.72 2.37 22.04
N ARG A 358 -5.87 1.75 22.26
CA ARG A 358 -6.31 1.29 23.58
C ARG A 358 -5.55 0.08 24.09
N VAL A 359 -5.04 -0.74 23.17
CA VAL A 359 -4.29 -1.96 23.47
C VAL A 359 -2.81 -1.73 23.16
N SER A 360 -1.93 -2.43 23.88
CA SER A 360 -0.52 -2.46 23.51
C SER A 360 -0.37 -2.95 22.07
N THR A 361 0.28 -2.18 21.20
CA THR A 361 0.49 -2.52 19.80
C THR A 361 1.20 -3.87 19.61
N GLU A 362 1.92 -4.34 20.63
CA GLU A 362 2.59 -5.65 20.65
C GLU A 362 1.60 -6.83 20.74
N ASN A 363 0.37 -6.56 21.17
CA ASN A 363 -0.68 -7.55 21.32
C ASN A 363 -1.62 -7.64 20.12
N ILE A 364 -1.51 -6.70 19.17
CA ILE A 364 -2.25 -6.74 17.91
C ILE A 364 -1.40 -7.48 16.87
N LEU A 365 -1.72 -8.74 16.63
CA LEU A 365 -0.95 -9.58 15.70
C LEU A 365 -1.38 -9.42 14.25
N GLY A 366 -2.64 -9.06 14.01
CA GLY A 366 -3.19 -8.87 12.67
C GLY A 366 -4.48 -8.06 12.69
N ILE A 367 -4.86 -7.55 11.53
CA ILE A 367 -6.07 -6.76 11.31
C ILE A 367 -6.84 -7.31 10.12
N ALA A 368 -8.14 -7.55 10.29
CA ALA A 368 -9.05 -7.98 9.24
C ALA A 368 -10.30 -7.10 9.24
N CYS A 369 -10.57 -6.36 8.16
CA CYS A 369 -11.70 -5.46 8.06
C CYS A 369 -12.62 -5.79 6.88
N ALA A 370 -13.93 -5.71 7.11
CA ALA A 370 -14.92 -5.86 6.05
C ALA A 370 -14.94 -4.65 5.11
N LEU A 371 -14.76 -3.45 5.64
CA LEU A 371 -14.71 -2.20 4.90
C LEU A 371 -13.28 -1.65 4.84
N GLY A 372 -13.10 -0.59 4.06
CA GLY A 372 -11.82 0.11 3.92
C GLY A 372 -11.00 -0.35 2.72
N GLY A 373 -10.11 0.52 2.29
CA GLY A 373 -9.18 0.30 1.18
C GLY A 373 -7.77 0.73 1.56
N SER A 374 -6.87 0.70 0.59
CA SER A 374 -5.43 0.99 0.78
C SER A 374 -5.13 2.39 1.32
N THR A 375 -6.08 3.32 1.27
CA THR A 375 -5.96 4.71 1.72
C THR A 375 -6.70 5.02 3.02
N SER A 376 -7.40 4.04 3.62
CA SER A 376 -8.11 4.25 4.90
C SER A 376 -7.13 4.55 6.05
N HIS A 377 -7.60 5.26 7.07
CA HIS A 377 -6.79 5.55 8.27
C HIS A 377 -6.27 4.27 8.94
N THR A 378 -7.10 3.24 9.01
CA THR A 378 -6.71 1.92 9.54
C THR A 378 -5.62 1.27 8.71
N ALA A 379 -5.66 1.40 7.36
CA ALA A 379 -4.62 0.90 6.46
C ALA A 379 -3.28 1.62 6.68
N ILE A 380 -3.32 2.94 6.85
CA ILE A 380 -2.12 3.75 7.13
C ILE A 380 -1.51 3.31 8.47
N LEU A 381 -2.33 3.16 9.50
CA LEU A 381 -1.89 2.72 10.83
C LEU A 381 -1.33 1.29 10.82
N ALA A 382 -2.00 0.35 10.14
CA ALA A 382 -1.52 -1.03 10.02
C ALA A 382 -0.13 -1.11 9.37
N ARG A 383 0.08 -0.35 8.27
CA ARG A 383 1.40 -0.23 7.63
C ARG A 383 2.44 0.40 8.54
N SER A 384 2.08 1.49 9.22
CA SER A 384 2.99 2.21 10.13
C SER A 384 3.43 1.34 11.30
N LEU A 385 2.53 0.48 11.78
CA LEU A 385 2.80 -0.46 12.88
C LEU A 385 3.46 -1.76 12.40
N GLY A 386 3.49 -2.01 11.10
CA GLY A 386 3.98 -3.28 10.53
C GLY A 386 3.11 -4.48 10.90
N ILE A 387 1.81 -4.26 11.10
CA ILE A 387 0.84 -5.30 11.46
C ILE A 387 0.25 -5.88 10.16
N PRO A 388 0.31 -7.22 9.96
CA PRO A 388 -0.35 -7.87 8.83
C PRO A 388 -1.83 -7.50 8.76
N ALA A 389 -2.30 -6.98 7.61
CA ALA A 389 -3.66 -6.50 7.48
C ALA A 389 -4.27 -6.81 6.11
N VAL A 390 -5.53 -7.25 6.12
CA VAL A 390 -6.36 -7.49 4.94
C VAL A 390 -7.69 -6.76 5.12
N MET A 391 -8.14 -6.06 4.09
CA MET A 391 -9.39 -5.29 4.09
C MET A 391 -10.29 -5.66 2.91
N GLY A 392 -11.55 -5.21 2.93
CA GLY A 392 -12.51 -5.54 1.88
C GLY A 392 -13.03 -6.97 1.96
N LEU A 393 -13.07 -7.54 3.18
CA LEU A 393 -13.49 -8.91 3.46
C LEU A 393 -15.02 -8.95 3.59
N THR A 394 -15.71 -9.37 2.54
CA THR A 394 -17.18 -9.50 2.57
C THR A 394 -17.64 -10.57 3.55
N ASP A 395 -18.79 -10.33 4.20
CA ASP A 395 -19.46 -11.26 5.14
C ASP A 395 -18.63 -11.66 6.38
N LEU A 396 -17.58 -10.89 6.69
CA LEU A 396 -16.64 -11.22 7.77
C LEU A 396 -17.34 -11.35 9.15
N LYS A 397 -18.31 -10.48 9.46
CA LYS A 397 -19.04 -10.50 10.73
C LYS A 397 -19.97 -11.71 10.87
N GLU A 398 -20.52 -12.20 9.77
CA GLU A 398 -21.44 -13.34 9.76
C GLU A 398 -20.69 -14.67 9.93
N LEU A 399 -19.44 -14.70 9.52
CA LEU A 399 -18.62 -15.91 9.40
C LEU A 399 -17.71 -16.16 10.61
N CYS A 400 -17.47 -15.17 11.47
CA CYS A 400 -16.56 -15.31 12.60
C CYS A 400 -17.07 -14.66 13.90
N HIS A 401 -16.60 -15.17 15.03
CA HIS A 401 -16.95 -14.73 16.38
C HIS A 401 -15.71 -14.53 17.23
N THR A 402 -15.80 -13.69 18.26
CA THR A 402 -14.71 -13.54 19.23
C THR A 402 -14.34 -14.88 19.86
N GLY A 403 -13.05 -15.21 19.79
CA GLY A 403 -12.50 -16.49 20.27
C GLY A 403 -12.25 -17.52 19.17
N ASP A 404 -12.83 -17.37 17.97
CA ASP A 404 -12.44 -18.14 16.81
C ASP A 404 -10.97 -17.89 16.48
N LYS A 405 -10.38 -18.78 15.69
CA LYS A 405 -8.99 -18.63 15.24
C LYS A 405 -8.96 -18.21 13.78
N MET A 406 -8.08 -17.29 13.45
CA MET A 406 -7.93 -16.79 12.10
C MET A 406 -6.47 -16.87 11.66
N LEU A 407 -6.26 -17.29 10.43
CA LEU A 407 -5.00 -17.15 9.72
C LEU A 407 -5.16 -16.01 8.71
N ILE A 408 -4.30 -14.99 8.80
CA ILE A 408 -4.18 -13.92 7.82
C ILE A 408 -2.96 -14.22 6.95
N ASP A 409 -3.14 -14.31 5.65
CA ASP A 409 -2.08 -14.24 4.64
C ASP A 409 -2.18 -12.90 3.92
N ALA A 410 -1.49 -11.90 4.48
CA ALA A 410 -1.53 -10.56 3.96
C ALA A 410 -0.62 -10.36 2.72
N GLU A 411 0.12 -11.39 2.30
CA GLU A 411 0.86 -11.39 1.03
C GLU A 411 -0.09 -11.75 -0.12
N GLU A 412 -0.99 -12.72 0.11
CA GLU A 412 -2.00 -13.15 -0.85
C GLU A 412 -3.33 -12.37 -0.72
N GLY A 413 -3.46 -11.52 0.31
CA GLY A 413 -4.68 -10.75 0.55
C GLY A 413 -5.87 -11.60 1.00
N ARG A 414 -5.65 -12.69 1.77
CA ARG A 414 -6.72 -13.59 2.21
C ARG A 414 -6.71 -13.87 3.69
N VAL A 415 -7.86 -14.25 4.21
CA VAL A 415 -8.03 -14.73 5.58
C VAL A 415 -8.68 -16.13 5.57
N ILE A 416 -8.29 -16.95 6.53
CA ILE A 416 -8.86 -18.30 6.71
C ILE A 416 -9.37 -18.39 8.14
N ILE A 417 -10.67 -18.63 8.31
CA ILE A 417 -11.32 -18.73 9.61
C ILE A 417 -11.30 -20.19 10.05
N ASN A 418 -10.89 -20.42 11.29
CA ASN A 418 -10.77 -21.73 11.91
C ASN A 418 -10.04 -22.77 11.02
N PRO A 419 -8.79 -22.43 10.55
CA PRO A 419 -8.05 -23.27 9.60
C PRO A 419 -7.83 -24.68 10.12
N SER A 420 -7.94 -25.67 9.23
CA SER A 420 -7.70 -27.07 9.54
C SER A 420 -6.23 -27.33 9.89
N ALA A 421 -5.96 -28.48 10.55
CA ALA A 421 -4.58 -28.87 10.85
C ALA A 421 -3.73 -29.09 9.59
N ALA A 422 -4.35 -29.46 8.47
CA ALA A 422 -3.68 -29.59 7.18
C ALA A 422 -3.25 -28.23 6.64
N THR A 423 -4.13 -27.24 6.67
CA THR A 423 -3.85 -25.85 6.28
C THR A 423 -2.77 -25.24 7.14
N LEU A 424 -2.86 -25.38 8.48
CA LEU A 424 -1.82 -24.89 9.38
C LEU A 424 -0.45 -25.53 9.11
N LYS A 425 -0.42 -26.84 8.78
CA LYS A 425 0.81 -27.52 8.42
C LYS A 425 1.38 -27.00 7.10
N ALA A 426 0.51 -26.73 6.14
CA ALA A 426 0.90 -26.19 4.86
C ALA A 426 1.41 -24.74 4.97
N TYR A 427 0.79 -23.92 5.83
CA TYR A 427 1.26 -22.57 6.16
C TYR A 427 2.40 -22.54 7.19
N ASN A 428 2.86 -23.69 7.68
CA ASN A 428 3.88 -23.76 8.74
C ASN A 428 5.16 -23.02 8.36
N ASP A 429 5.60 -23.09 7.11
CA ASP A 429 6.76 -22.36 6.63
C ASP A 429 6.51 -20.84 6.59
N LYS A 430 5.35 -20.40 6.12
CA LYS A 430 4.94 -18.98 6.15
C LYS A 430 4.74 -18.48 7.59
N LEU A 431 4.12 -19.27 8.47
CA LEU A 431 3.92 -18.94 9.89
C LEU A 431 5.24 -18.91 10.67
N ASN A 432 6.17 -19.80 10.36
CA ASN A 432 7.52 -19.78 10.94
C ASN A 432 8.38 -18.65 10.37
N HIS A 433 7.97 -18.02 9.27
CA HIS A 433 8.58 -16.81 8.71
C HIS A 433 7.86 -15.52 9.16
N CYS A 434 6.75 -15.65 9.91
CA CYS A 434 6.14 -14.50 10.60
C CYS A 434 7.15 -13.94 11.61
N PRO A 435 7.24 -12.59 11.79
CA PRO A 435 8.19 -11.98 12.72
C PRO A 435 7.84 -12.21 14.20
N ILE A 436 7.34 -13.41 14.56
CA ILE A 436 7.33 -13.87 15.94
C ILE A 436 8.75 -14.34 16.23
N GLU A 437 9.54 -13.43 16.82
CA GLU A 437 10.78 -13.74 17.53
C GLU A 437 11.57 -14.90 16.90
N ILE A 438 12.19 -14.65 15.73
CA ILE A 438 13.44 -15.33 15.49
C ILE A 438 14.38 -14.77 16.57
N PHE A 439 14.38 -15.40 17.74
CA PHE A 439 15.48 -15.31 18.68
C PHE A 439 16.70 -16.00 18.07
N ASP A 440 17.14 -15.48 16.92
CA ASP A 440 18.51 -15.68 16.52
C ASP A 440 19.31 -14.75 17.43
N GLU A 441 20.04 -15.32 18.38
CA GLU A 441 20.94 -14.58 19.26
C GLU A 441 21.84 -13.61 18.51
N ASN A 442 22.01 -13.78 17.20
CA ASN A 442 22.79 -12.94 16.32
C ASN A 442 22.05 -11.67 15.86
N LEU A 443 20.70 -11.63 15.91
CA LEU A 443 19.96 -10.42 15.52
C LEU A 443 20.24 -9.25 16.47
N GLY A 444 20.51 -9.53 17.74
CA GLY A 444 20.92 -8.56 18.73
C GLY A 444 22.39 -8.13 18.65
N LYS A 445 23.20 -8.69 17.72
CA LYS A 445 24.66 -8.45 17.61
C LYS A 445 25.01 -7.72 16.32
N PRO A 446 26.19 -7.05 16.28
CA PRO A 446 26.76 -6.53 15.04
C PRO A 446 26.91 -7.61 13.97
N SER A 447 26.73 -7.22 12.69
CA SER A 447 26.79 -8.17 11.58
C SER A 447 28.21 -8.41 11.11
N TYR A 448 28.60 -9.69 11.03
CA TYR A 448 29.87 -10.14 10.51
C TYR A 448 29.65 -11.24 9.48
N THR A 449 30.46 -11.25 8.44
CA THR A 449 30.52 -12.36 7.48
C THR A 449 31.18 -13.59 8.08
N LEU A 450 31.15 -14.73 7.40
CA LEU A 450 31.76 -15.98 7.83
C LEU A 450 33.28 -15.82 8.03
N ASP A 451 33.91 -15.03 7.17
CA ASP A 451 35.35 -14.64 7.25
C ASP A 451 35.62 -13.45 8.19
N LYS A 452 34.62 -13.13 9.06
CA LYS A 452 34.69 -12.12 10.14
C LYS A 452 34.86 -10.67 9.67
N LYS A 453 34.53 -10.35 8.44
CA LYS A 453 34.47 -8.97 7.99
C LYS A 453 33.22 -8.29 8.59
N ARG A 454 33.44 -7.09 9.17
CA ARG A 454 32.35 -6.26 9.70
C ARG A 454 31.53 -5.70 8.55
N ILE A 455 30.21 -5.83 8.63
CA ILE A 455 29.24 -5.21 7.71
C ILE A 455 28.30 -4.33 8.51
N GLU A 456 28.16 -3.09 8.10
CA GLU A 456 27.21 -2.16 8.70
C GLU A 456 25.83 -2.34 8.08
N VAL A 457 24.84 -2.59 8.94
CA VAL A 457 23.45 -2.79 8.53
C VAL A 457 22.59 -1.74 9.19
N MET A 458 22.09 -0.81 8.39
CA MET A 458 21.35 0.37 8.81
C MET A 458 19.91 0.32 8.37
N GLY A 459 19.06 1.15 8.98
CA GLY A 459 17.65 1.25 8.64
C GLY A 459 17.33 2.42 7.70
N ASN A 460 16.44 2.17 6.74
CA ASN A 460 15.72 3.22 6.01
C ASN A 460 14.43 3.53 6.77
N ILE A 461 14.20 4.78 7.12
CA ILE A 461 13.01 5.21 7.84
C ILE A 461 12.33 6.39 7.14
N CYS A 462 11.03 6.48 7.30
CA CYS A 462 10.20 7.61 6.85
C CYS A 462 9.60 8.37 8.03
N MET A 463 9.44 7.68 9.17
CA MET A 463 8.79 8.19 10.37
C MET A 463 9.64 8.01 11.63
N VAL A 464 9.35 8.80 12.66
CA VAL A 464 10.00 8.65 13.98
C VAL A 464 9.65 7.29 14.61
N SER A 465 8.44 6.80 14.37
CA SER A 465 7.97 5.49 14.84
C SER A 465 8.82 4.32 14.33
N ASP A 466 9.36 4.41 13.10
CA ASP A 466 10.23 3.38 12.53
C ASP A 466 11.49 3.13 13.38
N MET A 467 11.88 4.12 14.19
CA MET A 467 12.97 3.97 15.15
C MET A 467 12.70 2.89 16.21
N ASN A 468 11.44 2.64 16.55
CA ASN A 468 11.06 1.57 17.49
C ASN A 468 11.27 0.20 16.85
N SER A 469 10.88 0.05 15.57
CA SER A 469 11.14 -1.17 14.79
C SER A 469 12.65 -1.41 14.62
N LEU A 470 13.43 -0.36 14.40
CA LEU A 470 14.90 -0.47 14.35
C LEU A 470 15.53 -0.90 15.67
N LYS A 471 14.99 -0.49 16.82
CA LYS A 471 15.52 -0.86 18.14
C LYS A 471 15.35 -2.34 18.47
N ARG A 472 14.38 -3.03 17.88
CA ARG A 472 14.16 -4.47 18.07
C ARG A 472 15.35 -5.31 17.58
N TYR A 473 16.08 -4.81 16.58
CA TYR A 473 17.24 -5.49 15.99
C TYR A 473 18.49 -4.65 16.21
N HIS A 474 19.64 -5.31 16.40
CA HIS A 474 20.89 -4.56 16.36
C HIS A 474 21.07 -3.97 14.95
N ASN A 475 21.23 -2.68 14.89
CA ASN A 475 21.49 -1.90 13.68
C ASN A 475 22.66 -0.97 13.91
N ASP A 476 23.21 -0.41 12.86
CA ASP A 476 24.38 0.48 12.93
C ASP A 476 24.00 1.97 12.82
N GLY A 477 22.72 2.26 12.71
CA GLY A 477 22.17 3.60 12.62
C GLY A 477 21.04 3.73 11.61
N VAL A 478 20.74 4.94 11.23
CA VAL A 478 19.79 5.28 10.17
C VAL A 478 20.59 5.65 8.92
N GLY A 479 20.59 4.77 7.93
CA GLY A 479 21.30 5.00 6.68
C GLY A 479 20.54 5.89 5.71
N LEU A 480 19.19 5.99 5.88
CA LEU A 480 18.35 6.91 5.14
C LEU A 480 17.12 7.31 5.97
N TYR A 481 16.99 8.58 6.28
CA TYR A 481 15.72 9.19 6.68
C TYR A 481 15.14 9.96 5.49
N ARG A 482 13.96 9.52 5.03
CA ARG A 482 13.21 10.15 3.93
C ARG A 482 12.36 11.28 4.48
N THR A 483 12.63 12.52 4.06
CA THR A 483 11.95 13.71 4.59
C THR A 483 10.62 14.03 3.90
N GLU A 484 10.32 13.39 2.77
CA GLU A 484 9.15 13.69 1.95
C GLU A 484 7.85 13.48 2.69
N PHE A 485 7.78 12.40 3.49
CA PHE A 485 6.56 12.06 4.22
C PHE A 485 6.09 13.21 5.12
N MET A 486 7.03 13.88 5.80
CA MET A 486 6.73 15.05 6.62
C MET A 486 6.05 16.18 5.82
N TYR A 487 6.39 16.33 4.54
CA TYR A 487 5.77 17.34 3.67
C TYR A 487 4.43 16.87 3.10
N MET A 488 4.29 15.58 2.82
CA MET A 488 3.07 15.00 2.23
C MET A 488 1.87 15.01 3.17
N ILE A 489 2.10 14.95 4.48
CA ILE A 489 1.06 14.93 5.51
C ILE A 489 0.57 16.30 5.94
N HIS A 490 1.31 17.38 5.61
CA HIS A 490 0.91 18.76 5.90
C HIS A 490 0.14 19.37 4.72
N GLU A 491 -0.66 20.38 5.03
CA GLU A 491 -1.37 21.19 4.02
C GLU A 491 -0.56 22.43 3.59
N THR A 492 0.55 22.68 4.27
CA THR A 492 1.50 23.76 4.01
C THR A 492 2.91 23.28 4.25
N PHE A 493 3.91 24.06 3.79
CA PHE A 493 5.31 23.73 4.09
C PHE A 493 5.57 23.71 5.60
N PRO A 494 6.14 22.61 6.14
CA PRO A 494 6.48 22.54 7.56
C PRO A 494 7.54 23.60 7.91
N SER A 495 7.33 24.30 9.02
CA SER A 495 8.24 25.33 9.50
C SER A 495 9.62 24.78 9.87
N GLU A 496 10.65 25.64 9.92
CA GLU A 496 11.99 25.28 10.40
C GLU A 496 11.97 24.60 11.77
N ASN A 497 11.12 25.09 12.69
CA ASN A 497 11.04 24.55 14.04
C ASN A 497 10.39 23.15 14.11
N GLU A 498 9.37 22.89 13.33
CA GLU A 498 8.74 21.55 13.23
C GLU A 498 9.74 20.55 12.69
N GLN A 499 10.39 20.87 11.57
CA GLN A 499 11.43 20.02 10.99
C GLN A 499 12.58 19.77 11.97
N TYR A 500 13.05 20.82 12.66
CA TYR A 500 14.11 20.70 13.65
C TYR A 500 13.75 19.75 14.80
N ARG A 501 12.50 19.82 15.30
CA ARG A 501 12.04 18.92 16.38
C ARG A 501 12.11 17.47 15.95
N ILE A 502 11.65 17.15 14.74
CA ILE A 502 11.67 15.81 14.18
C ILE A 502 13.11 15.31 14.01
N PHE A 503 13.97 16.06 13.32
CA PHE A 503 15.36 15.68 13.09
C PHE A 503 16.13 15.49 14.41
N ARG A 504 15.89 16.38 15.36
CA ARG A 504 16.47 16.29 16.71
C ARG A 504 15.99 15.05 17.46
N SER A 505 14.71 14.67 17.33
CA SER A 505 14.15 13.49 17.98
C SER A 505 14.80 12.22 17.44
N ILE A 506 14.86 12.06 16.12
CA ILE A 506 15.50 10.92 15.46
C ILE A 506 16.97 10.83 15.86
N ALA A 507 17.70 11.95 15.79
CA ALA A 507 19.11 12.00 16.19
C ALA A 507 19.32 11.61 17.67
N LYS A 508 18.40 12.04 18.56
CA LYS A 508 18.43 11.66 19.99
C LYS A 508 18.18 10.17 20.18
N MET A 509 17.20 9.60 19.48
CA MET A 509 16.85 8.18 19.58
C MET A 509 17.92 7.27 19.01
N ALA A 510 18.62 7.69 17.98
CA ALA A 510 19.71 6.94 17.33
C ALA A 510 21.05 7.04 18.09
N ASN A 511 21.27 8.10 18.89
CA ASN A 511 22.57 8.37 19.52
C ASN A 511 23.11 7.15 20.30
N PRO A 512 24.40 6.75 20.17
CA PRO A 512 25.49 7.46 19.46
C PRO A 512 25.61 7.16 17.95
N LYS A 513 24.71 6.36 17.37
CA LYS A 513 24.75 5.96 15.97
C LYS A 513 24.43 7.10 15.02
N MET A 514 24.93 7.03 13.80
CA MET A 514 24.73 8.05 12.78
C MET A 514 23.33 8.00 12.18
N VAL A 515 22.84 9.16 11.74
CA VAL A 515 21.58 9.35 11.01
C VAL A 515 21.86 10.12 9.74
N THR A 516 21.63 9.50 8.60
CA THR A 516 21.71 10.16 7.30
C THR A 516 20.35 10.72 6.92
N ILE A 517 20.20 12.04 6.93
CA ILE A 517 18.97 12.73 6.55
C ILE A 517 19.06 13.12 5.07
N ARG A 518 18.15 12.59 4.25
CA ARG A 518 18.05 12.96 2.85
C ARG A 518 17.30 14.31 2.74
N ALA A 519 17.88 15.26 2.01
CA ALA A 519 17.18 16.47 1.64
C ALA A 519 15.91 16.14 0.83
N LEU A 520 14.94 17.04 0.86
CA LEU A 520 13.60 16.84 0.32
C LEU A 520 13.62 16.38 -1.16
N ASP A 521 12.91 15.30 -1.44
CA ASP A 521 12.78 14.71 -2.78
C ASP A 521 11.31 14.64 -3.18
N ILE A 522 10.74 15.81 -3.55
CA ILE A 522 9.38 15.98 -4.05
C ILE A 522 9.39 16.25 -5.55
N GLY A 523 8.22 16.14 -6.19
CA GLY A 523 8.04 16.14 -7.64
C GLY A 523 8.14 14.73 -8.21
N GLY A 524 7.89 14.57 -9.49
CA GLY A 524 7.82 13.25 -10.11
C GLY A 524 6.62 12.44 -9.60
N ASP A 525 6.89 11.31 -8.98
CA ASP A 525 5.92 10.40 -8.35
C ASP A 525 5.41 10.86 -6.97
N LYS A 526 5.90 12.00 -6.45
CA LYS A 526 5.61 12.51 -5.10
C LYS A 526 5.08 13.95 -5.14
N PRO A 527 3.90 14.20 -5.72
CA PRO A 527 3.31 15.52 -5.76
C PRO A 527 2.88 15.98 -4.36
N LEU A 528 2.99 17.29 -4.08
CA LEU A 528 2.39 17.93 -2.92
C LEU A 528 1.10 18.63 -3.32
N LYS A 529 0.02 18.43 -2.59
CA LYS A 529 -1.31 19.02 -2.88
C LYS A 529 -1.29 20.57 -2.91
N TYR A 530 -0.38 21.18 -2.18
CA TYR A 530 -0.28 22.63 -1.98
C TYR A 530 0.94 23.28 -2.70
N PHE A 531 1.65 22.49 -3.51
CA PHE A 531 2.77 22.98 -4.31
C PHE A 531 2.60 22.49 -5.75
N ASP A 532 2.37 23.43 -6.64
CA ASP A 532 2.06 23.11 -8.04
C ASP A 532 3.32 22.71 -8.81
N CYS A 533 3.42 21.42 -9.11
CA CYS A 533 4.40 20.80 -10.00
C CYS A 533 3.72 20.16 -11.21
N SER A 534 2.46 20.48 -11.50
CA SER A 534 1.52 19.58 -12.16
C SER A 534 1.48 19.63 -13.70
N GLU A 535 2.23 20.46 -14.38
CA GLU A 535 2.13 20.60 -15.86
C GLU A 535 3.27 19.95 -16.66
N GLU A 536 4.03 19.04 -16.05
CA GLU A 536 5.12 18.38 -16.77
C GLU A 536 4.65 17.10 -17.48
N SER A 537 4.98 16.96 -18.77
CA SER A 537 4.68 15.74 -19.56
C SER A 537 5.43 14.51 -19.04
N ASP A 538 6.62 14.70 -18.47
CA ASP A 538 7.48 13.65 -17.93
C ASP A 538 7.99 14.02 -16.51
N PRO A 539 7.15 13.93 -15.46
CA PRO A 539 7.50 14.40 -14.14
C PRO A 539 8.75 13.72 -13.53
N MET A 540 9.03 12.47 -13.91
CA MET A 540 10.21 11.74 -13.44
C MET A 540 11.53 12.29 -13.99
N LEU A 541 11.51 12.90 -15.18
CA LEU A 541 12.67 13.53 -15.81
C LEU A 541 12.72 15.05 -15.60
N GLY A 542 11.67 15.63 -15.07
CA GLY A 542 11.41 17.06 -14.99
C GLY A 542 11.90 17.73 -13.70
N PHE A 543 11.03 18.57 -13.17
CA PHE A 543 11.29 19.43 -12.02
C PHE A 543 11.01 18.69 -10.71
N ARG A 544 12.05 18.09 -10.14
CA ARG A 544 11.97 17.35 -8.89
C ARG A 544 13.21 17.52 -8.02
N SER A 545 13.04 17.25 -6.72
CA SER A 545 14.12 17.07 -5.76
C SER A 545 15.08 18.29 -5.67
N LEU A 546 16.37 18.09 -5.84
CA LEU A 546 17.38 19.16 -5.76
C LEU A 546 17.14 20.29 -6.75
N ARG A 547 16.53 20.02 -7.91
CA ARG A 547 16.17 21.06 -8.89
C ARG A 547 15.12 22.02 -8.31
N ILE A 548 14.13 21.51 -7.58
CA ILE A 548 13.14 22.31 -6.84
C ILE A 548 13.85 23.09 -5.73
N LEU A 549 14.60 22.40 -4.90
CA LEU A 549 15.28 23.02 -3.75
C LEU A 549 16.20 24.18 -4.16
N LEU A 550 16.93 24.05 -5.27
CA LEU A 550 17.83 25.10 -5.73
C LEU A 550 17.12 26.31 -6.34
N GLN A 551 15.85 26.23 -6.66
CA GLN A 551 15.05 27.34 -7.22
C GLN A 551 14.11 27.97 -6.19
N HIS A 552 13.80 27.27 -5.08
CA HIS A 552 12.84 27.70 -4.06
C HIS A 552 13.53 27.92 -2.71
N ASP A 553 13.99 29.14 -2.47
CA ASP A 553 14.65 29.51 -1.22
C ASP A 553 13.74 29.38 0.01
N GLU A 554 12.43 29.58 -0.18
CA GLU A 554 11.39 29.43 0.84
C GLU A 554 11.24 27.99 1.34
N ILE A 555 11.68 26.99 0.55
CA ILE A 555 11.72 25.57 0.95
C ILE A 555 13.14 25.23 1.39
N PHE A 556 14.17 25.61 0.63
CA PHE A 556 15.54 25.25 0.87
C PHE A 556 16.07 25.76 2.21
N GLU A 557 15.86 27.04 2.49
CA GLU A 557 16.48 27.68 3.65
C GLU A 557 15.94 27.11 4.97
N PRO A 558 14.61 27.04 5.25
CA PRO A 558 14.09 26.46 6.48
C PRO A 558 14.50 25.00 6.65
N HIS A 559 14.54 24.23 5.55
CA HIS A 559 14.92 22.83 5.54
C HIS A 559 16.38 22.63 5.94
N MET A 560 17.29 23.37 5.34
CA MET A 560 18.71 23.31 5.66
C MET A 560 19.01 23.86 7.06
N ARG A 561 18.36 24.94 7.49
CA ARG A 561 18.51 25.50 8.83
C ARG A 561 18.12 24.46 9.90
N ALA A 562 17.01 23.76 9.69
CA ALA A 562 16.55 22.70 10.60
C ALA A 562 17.57 21.56 10.70
N MET A 563 18.13 21.09 9.57
CA MET A 563 19.14 20.03 9.54
C MET A 563 20.46 20.48 10.21
N LEU A 564 20.94 21.68 9.90
CA LEU A 564 22.16 22.22 10.47
C LEU A 564 22.05 22.41 11.98
N ARG A 565 20.90 22.88 12.48
CA ARG A 565 20.60 23.00 13.91
C ARG A 565 20.60 21.64 14.59
N ALA A 566 19.93 20.65 14.00
CA ALA A 566 19.86 19.29 14.54
C ALA A 566 21.24 18.59 14.51
N GLY A 567 22.04 18.85 13.48
CA GLY A 567 23.39 18.30 13.28
C GLY A 567 24.40 18.70 14.35
N GLN A 568 24.11 19.72 15.18
CA GLN A 568 25.02 20.13 16.28
C GLN A 568 25.20 19.05 17.37
N ARG A 569 24.41 17.99 17.35
CA ARG A 569 24.64 16.80 18.18
C ARG A 569 25.82 15.93 17.72
N GLY A 570 26.26 16.08 16.45
CA GLY A 570 27.40 15.39 15.88
C GLY A 570 27.09 14.00 15.29
N ASN A 571 25.84 13.56 15.30
CA ASN A 571 25.43 12.27 14.75
C ASN A 571 24.46 12.37 13.55
N ILE A 572 24.47 13.48 12.82
CA ILE A 572 23.72 13.67 11.58
C ILE A 572 24.66 13.83 10.40
N LYS A 573 24.34 13.17 9.29
CA LYS A 573 24.88 13.35 7.94
C LYS A 573 23.76 13.92 7.06
N ILE A 574 24.06 14.83 6.14
CA ILE A 574 23.10 15.40 5.17
C ILE A 574 23.35 14.81 3.80
N LEU A 575 22.34 14.24 3.17
CA LEU A 575 22.41 13.58 1.86
C LEU A 575 21.57 14.32 0.85
N PHE A 576 22.14 14.76 -0.28
CA PHE A 576 21.44 15.43 -1.34
C PHE A 576 21.05 14.45 -2.45
N PRO A 577 19.72 14.29 -2.72
CA PRO A 577 19.20 13.45 -3.79
C PRO A 577 19.31 14.13 -5.17
N MET A 578 19.15 13.37 -6.24
CA MET A 578 19.07 13.83 -7.63
C MET A 578 20.22 14.75 -8.07
N VAL A 579 21.40 14.54 -7.53
CA VAL A 579 22.61 15.25 -7.96
C VAL A 579 22.93 14.82 -9.39
N ALA A 580 22.80 15.73 -10.33
CA ALA A 580 23.03 15.45 -11.76
C ALA A 580 24.39 15.94 -12.24
N HIS A 581 24.89 17.03 -11.66
CA HIS A 581 26.14 17.69 -12.09
C HIS A 581 27.02 18.03 -10.89
N TYR A 582 28.32 18.18 -11.14
CA TYR A 582 29.27 18.67 -10.16
C TYR A 582 28.86 20.05 -9.58
N GLU A 583 28.34 20.92 -10.43
CA GLU A 583 27.88 22.27 -10.10
C GLU A 583 26.74 22.27 -9.07
N ASP A 584 25.91 21.23 -9.04
CA ASP A 584 24.82 21.10 -8.06
C ASP A 584 25.39 21.07 -6.63
N ILE A 585 26.43 20.29 -6.40
CA ILE A 585 27.10 20.18 -5.10
C ILE A 585 27.78 21.50 -4.73
N ILE A 586 28.42 22.18 -5.69
CA ILE A 586 29.04 23.48 -5.45
C ILE A 586 27.98 24.52 -5.06
N ALA A 587 26.84 24.55 -5.76
CA ALA A 587 25.73 25.45 -5.44
C ALA A 587 25.17 25.21 -4.04
N VAL A 588 24.94 23.94 -3.68
CA VAL A 588 24.49 23.53 -2.35
C VAL A 588 25.50 23.99 -1.27
N LYS A 589 26.78 23.69 -1.43
CA LYS A 589 27.82 24.05 -0.45
C LYS A 589 27.93 25.57 -0.26
N LYS A 590 27.80 26.34 -1.34
CA LYS A 590 27.79 27.81 -1.27
C LYS A 590 26.63 28.32 -0.43
N ARG A 591 25.41 27.81 -0.66
CA ARG A 591 24.22 28.21 0.10
C ARG A 591 24.30 27.77 1.57
N LEU A 592 24.73 26.53 1.83
CA LEU A 592 24.91 26.04 3.20
C LEU A 592 25.90 26.89 3.99
N LYS A 593 26.96 27.41 3.34
CA LYS A 593 27.91 28.30 3.98
C LYS A 593 27.26 29.63 4.42
N VAL A 594 26.42 30.21 3.58
CA VAL A 594 25.66 31.42 3.91
C VAL A 594 24.73 31.19 5.08
N ILE A 595 23.94 30.09 5.00
CA ILE A 595 22.98 29.74 6.07
C ILE A 595 23.72 29.45 7.40
N MET A 596 24.91 28.87 7.35
CA MET A 596 25.72 28.64 8.55
C MET A 596 26.22 29.96 9.16
N GLU A 597 26.64 30.91 8.35
CA GLU A 597 27.04 32.25 8.82
C GLU A 597 25.89 32.95 9.50
N ASP A 598 24.67 32.91 8.92
CA ASP A 598 23.47 33.47 9.50
C ASP A 598 23.08 32.82 10.83
N LEU A 599 23.15 31.47 10.89
CA LEU A 599 22.89 30.71 12.12
C LEU A 599 23.90 31.08 13.22
N ASN A 600 25.21 31.22 12.87
CA ASN A 600 26.24 31.61 13.81
C ASN A 600 25.95 32.99 14.40
N ASN A 601 25.57 33.94 13.55
CA ASN A 601 25.23 35.31 13.96
C ASN A 601 23.97 35.33 14.84
N TRP A 602 22.91 34.59 14.44
CA TRP A 602 21.64 34.55 15.16
C TRP A 602 21.78 33.96 16.57
N TYR A 603 22.53 32.85 16.69
CA TYR A 603 22.68 32.13 17.96
C TYR A 603 23.90 32.57 18.77
N GLY A 604 24.73 33.47 18.25
CA GLY A 604 25.95 33.92 18.91
C GLY A 604 26.97 32.83 19.20
N LYS A 605 26.94 31.72 18.43
CA LYS A 605 27.85 30.59 18.61
C LYS A 605 28.21 29.95 17.27
N LYS A 606 29.41 29.34 17.22
CA LYS A 606 29.87 28.65 16.00
C LYS A 606 29.26 27.26 15.86
N PHE A 607 28.47 27.06 14.83
CA PHE A 607 27.95 25.77 14.42
C PHE A 607 29.01 24.96 13.67
N LYS A 608 28.94 23.61 13.78
CA LYS A 608 29.75 22.70 12.97
C LYS A 608 28.95 22.26 11.76
N MET A 609 29.59 22.22 10.59
CA MET A 609 28.99 21.66 9.38
C MET A 609 28.90 20.14 9.54
N PRO A 610 27.70 19.53 9.45
CA PRO A 610 27.55 18.08 9.39
C PRO A 610 28.21 17.53 8.11
N PRO A 611 28.61 16.25 8.06
CA PRO A 611 29.08 15.64 6.83
C PRO A 611 28.04 15.74 5.72
N ILE A 612 28.48 16.10 4.52
CA ILE A 612 27.65 16.29 3.33
C ILE A 612 27.91 15.14 2.36
N GLY A 613 26.83 14.49 1.89
CA GLY A 613 26.89 13.42 0.91
C GLY A 613 26.05 13.70 -0.33
N ALA A 614 26.38 13.00 -1.42
CA ALA A 614 25.61 12.98 -2.65
C ALA A 614 24.97 11.60 -2.86
N MET A 615 23.69 11.59 -3.25
CA MET A 615 23.05 10.36 -3.71
C MET A 615 23.43 10.10 -5.16
N VAL A 616 23.98 8.92 -5.41
CA VAL A 616 24.38 8.49 -6.76
C VAL A 616 23.23 7.66 -7.34
N GLU A 617 22.38 8.34 -8.07
CA GLU A 617 21.17 7.77 -8.65
C GLU A 617 20.91 8.24 -10.09
N MET A 618 21.77 9.12 -10.61
CA MET A 618 21.76 9.59 -11.99
C MET A 618 22.95 9.03 -12.76
N PRO A 619 22.77 8.54 -14.01
CA PRO A 619 23.90 8.10 -14.83
C PRO A 619 24.99 9.18 -15.03
N SER A 620 24.59 10.47 -15.12
CA SER A 620 25.54 11.59 -15.20
C SER A 620 26.45 11.69 -13.98
N THR A 621 25.93 11.44 -12.78
CA THR A 621 26.67 11.42 -11.50
C THR A 621 27.72 10.30 -11.49
N VAL A 622 27.36 9.14 -12.07
CA VAL A 622 28.30 8.00 -12.19
C VAL A 622 29.55 8.37 -12.98
N TRP A 623 29.38 9.10 -14.08
CA TRP A 623 30.50 9.50 -14.94
C TRP A 623 31.30 10.69 -14.39
N GLN A 624 30.72 11.52 -13.52
CA GLN A 624 31.38 12.62 -12.82
C GLN A 624 31.77 12.26 -11.37
N ILE A 625 31.76 10.97 -11.03
CA ILE A 625 31.90 10.52 -9.64
C ILE A 625 33.22 10.99 -8.98
N ASP A 626 34.32 11.08 -9.73
CA ASP A 626 35.61 11.51 -9.20
C ASP A 626 35.62 12.98 -8.79
N GLU A 627 34.96 13.85 -9.55
CA GLU A 627 34.83 15.28 -9.27
C GLU A 627 33.94 15.47 -8.05
N ILE A 628 32.82 14.76 -7.99
CA ILE A 628 31.86 14.83 -6.88
C ILE A 628 32.49 14.32 -5.58
N LEU A 629 33.22 13.20 -5.61
CA LEU A 629 33.89 12.62 -4.43
C LEU A 629 34.96 13.55 -3.80
N LYS A 630 35.49 14.52 -4.55
CA LYS A 630 36.38 15.54 -4.00
C LYS A 630 35.66 16.55 -3.11
N GLU A 631 34.37 16.75 -3.40
CA GLU A 631 33.55 17.80 -2.77
C GLU A 631 32.66 17.27 -1.63
N VAL A 632 32.38 15.98 -1.58
CA VAL A 632 31.52 15.38 -0.56
C VAL A 632 32.29 14.51 0.43
N ASP A 633 31.70 14.27 1.59
CA ASP A 633 32.29 13.44 2.64
C ASP A 633 31.98 11.97 2.47
N PHE A 634 30.83 11.63 1.86
CA PHE A 634 30.35 10.27 1.59
C PHE A 634 29.42 10.25 0.38
N VAL A 635 29.10 9.06 -0.12
CA VAL A 635 28.06 8.86 -1.14
C VAL A 635 27.11 7.74 -0.72
N SER A 636 25.86 7.84 -1.17
CA SER A 636 24.87 6.78 -1.01
C SER A 636 24.27 6.41 -2.37
N ILE A 637 24.17 5.13 -2.67
CA ILE A 637 23.68 4.66 -3.97
C ILE A 637 22.18 4.47 -3.90
N GLY A 638 21.43 5.26 -4.69
CA GLY A 638 19.98 5.18 -4.83
C GLY A 638 19.60 4.26 -6.01
N THR A 639 19.60 2.94 -5.78
CA THR A 639 19.45 1.97 -6.88
C THR A 639 18.10 1.99 -7.57
N ASN A 640 17.03 2.43 -6.91
CA ASN A 640 15.71 2.48 -7.51
C ASN A 640 15.70 3.43 -8.72
N ASP A 641 16.13 4.67 -8.51
CA ASP A 641 16.21 5.67 -9.57
C ASP A 641 17.38 5.40 -10.52
N LEU A 642 18.51 4.92 -10.01
CA LEU A 642 19.67 4.58 -10.85
C LEU A 642 19.32 3.52 -11.92
N VAL A 643 18.65 2.44 -11.55
CA VAL A 643 18.22 1.38 -12.47
C VAL A 643 17.20 1.92 -13.47
N GLN A 644 16.22 2.70 -12.99
CA GLN A 644 15.21 3.37 -13.81
C GLN A 644 15.85 4.23 -14.90
N TYR A 645 16.83 5.07 -14.56
CA TYR A 645 17.49 5.95 -15.51
C TYR A 645 18.51 5.24 -16.40
N ILE A 646 19.16 4.17 -15.95
CA ILE A 646 20.05 3.36 -16.79
C ILE A 646 19.27 2.73 -17.94
N PHE A 647 18.08 2.20 -17.67
CA PHE A 647 17.25 1.55 -18.68
C PHE A 647 16.19 2.48 -19.29
N ALA A 648 16.10 3.74 -18.84
CA ALA A 648 15.07 4.70 -19.25
C ALA A 648 13.65 4.13 -19.12
N VAL A 649 13.36 3.52 -17.98
CA VAL A 649 12.12 2.80 -17.69
C VAL A 649 11.45 3.39 -16.47
N ASP A 650 10.19 3.77 -16.59
CA ASP A 650 9.36 4.13 -15.44
C ASP A 650 8.93 2.85 -14.71
N ARG A 651 9.44 2.67 -13.48
CA ARG A 651 9.12 1.52 -12.62
C ARG A 651 7.65 1.46 -12.18
N GLY A 652 6.96 2.62 -12.21
CA GLY A 652 5.53 2.71 -11.89
C GLY A 652 4.63 2.30 -13.05
N ASN A 653 5.18 2.15 -14.26
CA ASN A 653 4.42 1.79 -15.44
C ASN A 653 4.50 0.28 -15.71
N ALA A 654 3.40 -0.43 -15.43
CA ALA A 654 3.30 -1.88 -15.60
C ALA A 654 3.67 -2.39 -16.99
N ARG A 655 3.41 -1.58 -18.06
CA ARG A 655 3.71 -1.96 -19.45
C ARG A 655 5.19 -2.09 -19.76
N VAL A 656 6.05 -1.44 -18.98
CA VAL A 656 7.51 -1.43 -19.20
C VAL A 656 8.27 -1.99 -17.99
N SER A 657 7.59 -2.49 -16.98
CA SER A 657 8.21 -3.03 -15.75
C SER A 657 9.19 -4.17 -16.05
N GLY A 658 8.93 -5.00 -17.05
CA GLY A 658 9.83 -6.07 -17.50
C GLY A 658 11.21 -5.59 -18.00
N TYR A 659 11.37 -4.29 -18.29
CA TYR A 659 12.66 -3.69 -18.63
C TYR A 659 13.43 -3.18 -17.39
N PHE A 660 12.79 -3.10 -16.23
CA PHE A 660 13.42 -2.77 -14.97
C PHE A 660 14.20 -3.98 -14.43
N LYS A 661 15.49 -4.05 -14.71
CA LYS A 661 16.33 -5.23 -14.49
C LYS A 661 17.48 -4.95 -13.51
N PRO A 662 17.25 -4.96 -12.19
CA PRO A 662 18.24 -4.58 -11.20
C PRO A 662 19.44 -5.56 -11.10
N MET A 663 19.28 -6.85 -11.46
CA MET A 663 20.39 -7.83 -11.49
C MET A 663 21.19 -7.81 -12.79
N HIS A 664 20.80 -7.00 -13.76
CA HIS A 664 21.48 -6.97 -15.05
C HIS A 664 22.98 -6.62 -14.92
N PRO A 665 23.88 -7.27 -15.67
CA PRO A 665 25.33 -7.01 -15.60
C PRO A 665 25.73 -5.54 -15.76
N VAL A 666 24.96 -4.73 -16.51
CA VAL A 666 25.18 -3.29 -16.65
C VAL A 666 25.07 -2.58 -15.31
N VAL A 667 24.00 -2.89 -14.55
CA VAL A 667 23.80 -2.32 -13.19
C VAL A 667 24.95 -2.71 -12.27
N LEU A 668 25.32 -4.00 -12.25
CA LEU A 668 26.41 -4.50 -11.40
C LEU A 668 27.76 -3.88 -11.76
N LYS A 669 28.02 -3.62 -13.04
CA LYS A 669 29.23 -2.89 -13.50
C LYS A 669 29.20 -1.43 -13.04
N THR A 670 28.04 -0.79 -13.09
CA THR A 670 27.86 0.59 -12.60
C THR A 670 28.08 0.66 -11.10
N LEU A 671 27.49 -0.24 -10.31
CA LEU A 671 27.71 -0.32 -8.87
C LEU A 671 29.18 -0.54 -8.54
N LYS A 672 29.83 -1.48 -9.26
CA LYS A 672 31.27 -1.71 -9.08
C LYS A 672 32.10 -0.47 -9.35
N HIS A 673 31.80 0.26 -10.41
CA HIS A 673 32.50 1.51 -10.75
C HIS A 673 32.39 2.52 -9.60
N ILE A 674 31.17 2.78 -9.10
CA ILE A 674 30.93 3.73 -8.00
C ILE A 674 31.71 3.32 -6.74
N ILE A 675 31.62 2.04 -6.34
CA ILE A 675 32.28 1.52 -5.13
C ILE A 675 33.80 1.62 -5.26
N ASP A 676 34.38 1.23 -6.40
CA ASP A 676 35.81 1.28 -6.65
C ASP A 676 36.34 2.73 -6.62
N ARG A 677 35.55 3.69 -7.19
CA ARG A 677 35.94 5.13 -7.16
C ARG A 677 35.84 5.72 -5.77
N ALA A 678 34.76 5.42 -5.01
CA ALA A 678 34.64 5.88 -3.62
C ALA A 678 35.80 5.39 -2.76
N ARG A 679 36.18 4.12 -2.88
CA ARG A 679 37.37 3.54 -2.19
C ARG A 679 38.67 4.21 -2.57
N LYS A 680 38.88 4.51 -3.87
CA LYS A 680 40.06 5.23 -4.33
C LYS A 680 40.16 6.60 -3.69
N HIS A 681 39.06 7.29 -3.49
CA HIS A 681 38.99 8.59 -2.84
C HIS A 681 38.91 8.49 -1.30
N LYS A 682 38.92 7.28 -0.72
CA LYS A 682 38.76 7.03 0.72
C LYS A 682 37.51 7.65 1.31
N LYS A 683 36.37 7.52 0.57
CA LYS A 683 35.09 7.99 0.98
C LYS A 683 34.17 6.80 1.30
N ASP A 684 33.32 6.96 2.31
CA ASP A 684 32.31 5.98 2.67
C ASP A 684 31.27 5.87 1.54
N VAL A 685 30.85 4.64 1.27
CA VAL A 685 29.79 4.35 0.28
C VAL A 685 28.77 3.41 0.89
N SER A 686 27.52 3.85 0.91
CA SER A 686 26.36 3.05 1.34
C SER A 686 25.44 2.78 0.17
N LEU A 687 24.52 1.83 0.33
CA LEU A 687 23.47 1.55 -0.63
C LEU A 687 22.12 1.55 0.13
N CYS A 688 21.21 2.42 -0.29
CA CYS A 688 19.92 2.63 0.38
C CYS A 688 18.69 2.26 -0.48
N GLY A 689 18.90 1.73 -1.69
CA GLY A 689 17.82 1.22 -2.52
C GLY A 689 17.28 -0.13 -2.03
N GLU A 690 16.14 -0.54 -2.58
CA GLU A 690 15.43 -1.77 -2.18
C GLU A 690 16.28 -3.04 -2.30
N ILE A 691 17.21 -3.08 -3.26
CA ILE A 691 18.08 -4.23 -3.46
C ILE A 691 18.99 -4.54 -2.25
N ALA A 692 19.26 -3.57 -1.36
CA ALA A 692 20.01 -3.81 -0.13
C ALA A 692 19.31 -4.78 0.82
N GLY A 693 17.98 -4.80 0.80
CA GLY A 693 17.13 -5.71 1.59
C GLY A 693 16.83 -7.04 0.90
N ASN A 694 17.30 -7.26 -0.32
CA ASN A 694 17.02 -8.48 -1.05
C ASN A 694 18.13 -9.52 -0.86
N ALA A 695 17.74 -10.72 -0.42
CA ALA A 695 18.61 -11.84 -0.11
C ALA A 695 19.53 -12.25 -1.27
N LEU A 696 19.02 -12.21 -2.51
CA LEU A 696 19.77 -12.58 -3.72
C LEU A 696 20.85 -11.59 -4.06
N PHE A 697 20.70 -10.31 -3.63
CA PHE A 697 21.74 -9.29 -3.86
C PHE A 697 22.85 -9.31 -2.82
N ALA A 698 22.63 -9.85 -1.62
CA ALA A 698 23.64 -9.84 -0.56
C ALA A 698 25.02 -10.39 -1.01
N PRO A 699 25.13 -11.57 -1.67
CA PRO A 699 26.43 -12.05 -2.14
C PRO A 699 27.01 -11.18 -3.26
N LEU A 700 26.21 -10.55 -4.09
CA LEU A 700 26.65 -9.65 -5.16
C LEU A 700 27.24 -8.37 -4.55
N LEU A 701 26.51 -7.72 -3.64
CA LEU A 701 26.93 -6.47 -3.01
C LEU A 701 28.20 -6.64 -2.17
N LEU A 702 28.30 -7.74 -1.39
CA LEU A 702 29.52 -8.09 -0.66
C LEU A 702 30.70 -8.34 -1.61
N GLY A 703 30.46 -9.04 -2.71
CA GLY A 703 31.48 -9.32 -3.72
C GLY A 703 31.94 -8.05 -4.47
N LEU A 704 31.06 -7.08 -4.68
CA LEU A 704 31.39 -5.76 -5.20
C LEU A 704 32.21 -4.94 -4.21
N GLY A 705 32.16 -5.33 -2.93
CA GLY A 705 32.90 -4.71 -1.87
C GLY A 705 32.14 -3.66 -1.08
N LEU A 706 30.82 -3.67 -1.11
CA LEU A 706 29.99 -2.82 -0.28
C LEU A 706 30.04 -3.29 1.17
N ASP A 707 30.22 -2.36 2.10
CA ASP A 707 30.31 -2.64 3.53
C ASP A 707 29.17 -2.03 4.35
N GLU A 708 28.41 -1.08 3.76
CA GLU A 708 27.28 -0.38 4.38
C GLU A 708 25.98 -0.65 3.61
N PHE A 709 25.05 -1.35 4.24
CA PHE A 709 23.73 -1.72 3.71
C PHE A 709 22.66 -0.94 4.44
N SER A 710 21.75 -0.28 3.73
CA SER A 710 20.62 0.41 4.33
C SER A 710 19.30 -0.06 3.71
N MET A 711 18.37 -0.52 4.56
CA MET A 711 17.14 -1.19 4.14
C MET A 711 15.98 -0.89 5.10
N PRO A 712 14.72 -1.12 4.70
CA PRO A 712 13.59 -1.03 5.62
C PRO A 712 13.80 -1.91 6.86
N PRO A 713 13.39 -1.48 8.08
CA PRO A 713 13.65 -2.21 9.33
C PRO A 713 13.23 -3.67 9.31
N MET A 714 12.10 -3.99 8.64
CA MET A 714 11.57 -5.34 8.51
C MET A 714 12.46 -6.30 7.71
N MET A 715 13.42 -5.78 6.94
CA MET A 715 14.35 -6.61 6.16
C MET A 715 15.62 -7.00 6.95
N LEU A 716 15.91 -6.29 8.06
CA LEU A 716 17.08 -6.59 8.87
C LEU A 716 17.13 -8.05 9.35
N PRO A 717 16.06 -8.63 9.91
CA PRO A 717 16.06 -10.03 10.36
C PRO A 717 16.22 -11.03 9.22
N LYS A 718 15.86 -10.67 8.00
CA LYS A 718 16.00 -11.53 6.81
C LYS A 718 17.44 -11.51 6.27
N ILE A 719 18.10 -10.36 6.25
CA ILE A 719 19.42 -10.16 5.62
C ILE A 719 20.58 -10.50 6.55
N LYS A 720 20.51 -10.17 7.84
CA LYS A 720 21.61 -10.43 8.79
C LYS A 720 22.01 -11.91 8.87
N PRO A 721 21.09 -12.89 8.94
CA PRO A 721 21.45 -14.30 8.92
C PRO A 721 22.12 -14.75 7.61
N ILE A 722 21.78 -14.12 6.49
CA ILE A 722 22.39 -14.41 5.18
C ILE A 722 23.82 -13.88 5.17
N ILE A 723 24.04 -12.62 5.57
CA ILE A 723 25.37 -12.02 5.67
C ILE A 723 26.29 -12.88 6.53
N SER A 724 25.81 -13.41 7.66
CA SER A 724 26.62 -14.22 8.58
C SER A 724 27.11 -15.54 7.99
N LYS A 725 26.42 -16.06 6.95
CA LYS A 725 26.78 -17.30 6.25
C LYS A 725 27.62 -17.08 5.00
N LEU A 726 27.80 -15.84 4.56
CA LEU A 726 28.56 -15.50 3.36
C LEU A 726 30.03 -15.25 3.68
N ASP A 727 30.91 -15.70 2.77
CA ASP A 727 32.34 -15.46 2.77
C ASP A 727 32.65 -14.43 1.67
N VAL A 728 33.29 -13.32 2.04
CA VAL A 728 33.56 -12.20 1.12
C VAL A 728 34.45 -12.63 -0.04
N SER A 729 35.46 -13.47 0.21
CA SER A 729 36.37 -13.94 -0.86
C SER A 729 35.62 -14.75 -1.92
N LYS A 730 34.70 -15.63 -1.49
CA LYS A 730 33.85 -16.39 -2.40
C LYS A 730 32.84 -15.49 -3.17
N CYS A 731 32.33 -14.47 -2.50
CA CYS A 731 31.46 -13.46 -3.15
C CYS A 731 32.23 -12.66 -4.21
N GLN A 732 33.49 -12.32 -3.97
CA GLN A 732 34.38 -11.67 -4.95
C GLN A 732 34.61 -12.57 -6.18
N ASP A 733 34.77 -13.88 -5.98
CA ASP A 733 34.95 -14.82 -7.08
C ASP A 733 33.62 -15.01 -7.86
N LEU A 734 32.49 -14.93 -7.18
CA LEU A 734 31.16 -14.89 -7.84
C LEU A 734 31.07 -13.67 -8.76
N ILE A 735 31.37 -12.47 -8.24
CA ILE A 735 31.32 -11.21 -9.02
C ILE A 735 32.22 -11.26 -10.26
N LYS A 736 33.46 -11.76 -10.15
CA LYS A 736 34.36 -11.91 -11.32
C LYS A 736 33.71 -12.72 -12.46
N LYS A 737 32.86 -13.70 -12.12
CA LYS A 737 32.12 -14.53 -13.08
C LYS A 737 30.89 -13.81 -13.60
N VAL A 738 30.11 -13.23 -12.70
CA VAL A 738 28.83 -12.55 -13.00
C VAL A 738 29.02 -11.34 -13.93
N LEU A 739 30.05 -10.54 -13.73
CA LEU A 739 30.33 -9.37 -14.58
C LEU A 739 30.70 -9.71 -16.04
N LYS A 740 30.94 -10.99 -16.36
CA LYS A 740 31.16 -11.49 -17.74
C LYS A 740 29.91 -11.98 -18.42
N LEU A 741 28.81 -12.15 -17.68
CA LEU A 741 27.53 -12.57 -18.21
C LEU A 741 26.85 -11.45 -19.00
N LYS A 742 25.82 -11.80 -19.77
CA LYS A 742 25.16 -10.88 -20.70
C LYS A 742 23.73 -10.53 -20.29
N THR A 743 23.04 -11.43 -19.60
CA THR A 743 21.65 -11.27 -19.25
C THR A 743 21.44 -11.29 -17.73
N GLU A 744 20.30 -10.77 -17.29
CA GLU A 744 19.87 -10.81 -15.89
C GLU A 744 19.60 -12.25 -15.45
N GLU A 745 18.95 -13.04 -16.29
CA GLU A 745 18.63 -14.44 -16.04
C GLU A 745 19.88 -15.30 -15.77
N GLU A 746 20.94 -15.12 -16.59
CA GLU A 746 22.22 -15.78 -16.34
C GLU A 746 22.82 -15.41 -14.99
N VAL A 747 22.67 -14.13 -14.57
CA VAL A 747 23.14 -13.66 -13.27
C VAL A 747 22.32 -14.28 -12.17
N HIS A 748 21.00 -14.24 -12.28
CA HIS A 748 20.06 -14.80 -11.31
C HIS A 748 20.34 -16.29 -11.07
N ASN A 749 20.39 -17.09 -12.14
CA ASN A 749 20.70 -18.52 -12.05
C ASN A 749 22.06 -18.78 -11.41
N LYS A 750 23.05 -17.92 -11.69
CA LYS A 750 24.40 -18.04 -11.11
C LYS A 750 24.43 -17.73 -9.62
N VAL A 751 23.61 -16.79 -9.17
CA VAL A 751 23.45 -16.46 -7.74
C VAL A 751 22.73 -17.61 -7.00
N LEU A 752 21.68 -18.17 -7.59
CA LEU A 752 20.97 -19.33 -7.03
C LEU A 752 21.92 -20.52 -6.85
N ASP A 753 22.67 -20.87 -7.89
CA ASP A 753 23.71 -21.92 -7.82
C ASP A 753 24.74 -21.68 -6.71
N PHE A 754 25.11 -20.40 -6.52
CA PHE A 754 26.10 -20.03 -5.50
C PHE A 754 25.52 -20.21 -4.09
N LEU A 755 24.28 -19.73 -3.84
CA LEU A 755 23.60 -19.86 -2.54
C LEU A 755 23.33 -21.34 -2.20
N ALA A 756 22.87 -22.13 -3.16
CA ALA A 756 22.66 -23.56 -2.98
C ALA A 756 23.95 -24.29 -2.58
N LYS A 757 25.09 -23.99 -3.23
CA LYS A 757 26.39 -24.55 -2.89
C LYS A 757 26.92 -24.17 -1.50
N GLN A 758 26.45 -23.07 -0.94
CA GLN A 758 26.76 -22.63 0.43
C GLN A 758 25.72 -23.11 1.46
N ASN A 759 24.73 -23.92 1.06
CA ASN A 759 23.57 -24.34 1.89
C ASN A 759 22.83 -23.16 2.53
N ILE A 760 22.75 -22.04 1.81
CA ILE A 760 22.03 -20.85 2.25
C ILE A 760 20.62 -20.93 1.66
N LYS A 761 19.63 -21.19 2.51
CA LYS A 761 18.22 -21.01 2.15
C LYS A 761 17.92 -19.51 2.16
N TYR A 762 17.23 -19.04 1.14
CA TYR A 762 16.71 -17.67 1.04
C TYR A 762 15.19 -17.75 1.01
N PRO A 763 14.49 -16.77 1.60
CA PRO A 763 13.02 -16.72 1.59
C PRO A 763 12.48 -16.48 0.20
#